data_acc32d62aae5548fe951485913b6496c
#
_entry.id   acc32d62aae5548fe951485913b6496c
#
_cell.length_a   1.000
_cell.length_b   1.000
_cell.length_c   1.000
_cell.angle_alpha   90.00
_cell.angle_beta   90.00
_cell.angle_gamma   90.00
#
_symmetry.space_group_name_H-M   'P 1'
#
loop_
_entity.id
_entity.type
_entity.pdbx_description
1 polymer ?
#
loop_
_entity_poly.entity_id
_entity_poly.type
_entity_poly.pdbx_seq_one_letter_code
_entity_poly.pdbx_strand_id
1 'polypeptide(L)'
;MQKKGLNEIRKSFRDFYVSKGHYAAKSASLVPQNDKSLLIINSGMAPLKRYFAGLDTPPAKRMTTCQKCIRTGDIENVGITSRHGTFFEMLGNFSFGDYFKEQSLTWGWEFITKVLELPTDKIWATVYEDDTEAEKIWEKLGMPAERIVRLGKEDNFWEIGLGPCGPCSEIYFDRGEEYGCDREDCKPGCDCDRYVEFWNHVFTQFSKEEDGSYSNLEHPNIDTGMGLERIACIMQGVTSIFDIDTIQYILQGVLELSGIKYEEAGTEKTDISVRIITDHLRSMVFMIADGIIPSNEGRGYVLRRIIRRAARHGNLIGINGRFLSDMADRVITVSGEAYPELVEKQQFIKKIIAVEEEKFASTIQQGIDIIQGYVDEMKQEGKTVLDGEKMFKLYDTYGFPPELTEEILLENDFTADKDGFKANMEKQKEQARAGRKSEDEEGWKEAVSAVDVPETKFVGYNTLTSESKVLAILKSGDMADFADQGETVRIYLDQTPFYAEGGGQIYDTGVIEADGFKASVRSVSKQNGAFCHEVEILNGKISVGDNVSCFVDRVRRNMVARNHTATHLLHKALRMVVGEHIQQAGSFVNENSLRFDFTHFEGLTKEQLKEVEAIVNEEINRFEDVETLETDIETAKSKGAMALFGEKYGDTVRMVSCGNFSVELCGGTHVHNTGEIGCFKLLSESGVASGVRRIEAVSAGAVYDIANKQAEVIEDCSAELKCNKDQLKNKIVSLSEELKNLRHELAEFKKAQLGNAATSLLAEAKDVNGIKVITKKFDSMDAGELRTLADDIKKESNNVAMIFAAVDGEKAALLVSLSDDLVEAGFHAGKIVKEVAAACGGGGGGKANMAQAGAKDISKLDEAFVLAENLFK
;
A
#
# COMPACT_ATOMS: atom_id res chain seq x y z
N MET A 1 18.09 -26.41 37.36
CA MET A 1 17.35 -25.45 36.50
C MET A 1 15.86 -25.80 36.47
N GLN A 2 14.99 -24.95 36.96
CA GLN A 2 13.54 -25.14 36.88
C GLN A 2 13.05 -24.63 35.52
N LYS A 3 12.27 -25.43 34.79
CA LYS A 3 11.69 -24.99 33.51
C LYS A 3 10.73 -23.79 33.74
N LYS A 4 10.88 -22.74 32.94
CA LYS A 4 10.03 -21.56 33.00
C LYS A 4 9.43 -21.30 31.62
N GLY A 5 8.16 -20.91 31.60
CA GLY A 5 7.48 -20.46 30.38
C GLY A 5 7.96 -19.07 29.93
N LEU A 6 7.77 -18.74 28.63
CA LEU A 6 8.19 -17.47 28.05
C LEU A 6 7.61 -16.26 28.82
N ASN A 7 6.32 -16.29 29.15
CA ASN A 7 5.68 -15.20 29.89
C ASN A 7 6.20 -15.07 31.33
N GLU A 8 6.58 -16.19 31.96
CA GLU A 8 7.17 -16.19 33.30
C GLU A 8 8.59 -15.59 33.29
N ILE A 9 9.39 -15.89 32.24
CA ILE A 9 10.75 -15.33 32.07
C ILE A 9 10.64 -13.82 31.89
N ARG A 10 9.75 -13.34 31.00
CA ARG A 10 9.49 -11.90 30.78
C ARG A 10 9.16 -11.20 32.12
N LYS A 11 8.25 -11.76 32.89
CA LYS A 11 7.86 -11.21 34.18
C LYS A 11 9.03 -11.22 35.17
N SER A 12 9.74 -12.35 35.29
CA SER A 12 10.86 -12.49 36.22
C SER A 12 11.98 -11.48 35.95
N PHE A 13 12.28 -11.20 34.67
CA PHE A 13 13.27 -10.19 34.27
C PHE A 13 12.84 -8.78 34.70
N ARG A 14 11.63 -8.40 34.38
CA ARG A 14 11.12 -7.08 34.73
C ARG A 14 11.03 -6.87 36.24
N ASP A 15 10.54 -7.85 36.97
CA ASP A 15 10.42 -7.79 38.43
C ASP A 15 11.80 -7.72 39.10
N PHE A 16 12.77 -8.46 38.58
CA PHE A 16 14.15 -8.41 39.07
C PHE A 16 14.75 -7.00 38.93
N TYR A 17 14.67 -6.39 37.73
CA TYR A 17 15.23 -5.07 37.54
C TYR A 17 14.45 -3.95 38.23
N VAL A 18 13.13 -4.10 38.39
CA VAL A 18 12.35 -3.20 39.27
C VAL A 18 12.86 -3.29 40.70
N SER A 19 13.22 -4.49 41.23
CA SER A 19 13.84 -4.64 42.55
C SER A 19 15.20 -3.96 42.68
N LYS A 20 15.87 -3.72 41.55
CA LYS A 20 17.14 -2.95 41.48
C LYS A 20 16.91 -1.46 41.22
N GLY A 21 15.66 -0.97 41.30
CA GLY A 21 15.30 0.43 41.16
C GLY A 21 15.09 0.91 39.74
N HIS A 22 14.86 0.01 38.78
CA HIS A 22 14.55 0.38 37.39
C HIS A 22 13.06 0.70 37.21
N TYR A 23 12.78 1.74 36.42
CA TYR A 23 11.45 2.04 35.94
C TYR A 23 11.03 1.03 34.86
N ALA A 24 9.93 0.31 35.06
CA ALA A 24 9.42 -0.65 34.11
C ALA A 24 8.62 0.07 33.00
N ALA A 25 9.27 0.37 31.91
CA ALA A 25 8.62 0.98 30.76
C ALA A 25 7.82 -0.04 29.94
N LYS A 26 6.76 0.44 29.28
CA LYS A 26 6.04 -0.35 28.26
C LYS A 26 6.90 -0.51 27.01
N SER A 27 6.62 -1.56 26.23
CA SER A 27 7.18 -1.68 24.89
C SER A 27 6.78 -0.48 24.03
N ALA A 28 7.72 0.13 23.35
CA ALA A 28 7.41 1.11 22.33
C ALA A 28 6.73 0.47 21.11
N SER A 29 6.07 1.29 20.29
CA SER A 29 5.53 0.83 19.02
C SER A 29 6.65 0.35 18.09
N LEU A 30 6.36 -0.63 17.23
CA LEU A 30 7.25 -1.04 16.14
C LEU A 30 7.48 0.07 15.10
N VAL A 31 6.62 1.11 15.09
CA VAL A 31 6.76 2.29 14.24
C VAL A 31 7.69 3.28 14.93
N PRO A 32 8.91 3.55 14.40
CA PRO A 32 9.84 4.50 14.99
C PRO A 32 9.22 5.90 15.07
N GLN A 33 9.40 6.54 16.22
CA GLN A 33 9.00 7.93 16.42
C GLN A 33 10.23 8.84 16.31
N ASN A 34 10.19 9.83 15.40
CA ASN A 34 11.24 10.83 15.22
C ASN A 34 12.62 10.25 14.78
N ASP A 35 12.68 9.02 14.29
CA ASP A 35 13.89 8.42 13.72
C ASP A 35 13.62 7.97 12.27
N LYS A 36 14.22 8.68 11.31
CA LYS A 36 14.13 8.36 9.87
C LYS A 36 15.16 7.31 9.41
N SER A 37 16.13 6.99 10.26
CA SER A 37 17.16 5.99 9.94
C SER A 37 16.64 4.56 10.04
N LEU A 38 15.52 4.33 10.76
CA LEU A 38 14.92 3.03 10.96
C LEU A 38 13.54 2.95 10.30
N LEU A 39 13.33 1.88 9.55
CA LEU A 39 12.02 1.59 8.97
C LEU A 39 11.05 1.02 10.03
N ILE A 40 11.53 0.07 10.83
CA ILE A 40 10.80 -0.62 11.90
C ILE A 40 11.76 -0.80 13.07
N ILE A 41 11.26 -0.75 14.30
CA ILE A 41 12.07 -0.98 15.51
C ILE A 41 12.63 -2.41 15.49
N ASN A 42 13.95 -2.53 15.61
CA ASN A 42 14.72 -3.77 15.47
C ASN A 42 15.58 -4.12 16.69
N SER A 43 15.57 -3.27 17.74
CA SER A 43 16.34 -3.49 18.98
C SER A 43 15.68 -2.80 20.17
N GLY A 44 16.08 -3.20 21.38
CA GLY A 44 15.60 -2.61 22.63
C GLY A 44 15.97 -1.15 22.82
N MET A 45 17.15 -0.77 22.33
CA MET A 45 17.69 0.58 22.46
C MET A 45 17.11 1.56 21.44
N ALA A 46 16.67 1.08 20.28
CA ALA A 46 16.22 1.95 19.18
C ALA A 46 15.18 3.02 19.60
N PRO A 47 14.14 2.70 20.39
CA PRO A 47 13.20 3.71 20.88
C PRO A 47 13.82 4.70 21.90
N LEU A 48 14.94 4.34 22.51
CA LEU A 48 15.58 5.08 23.59
C LEU A 48 16.80 5.87 23.12
N LYS A 49 17.15 5.81 21.83
CA LYS A 49 18.35 6.40 21.24
C LYS A 49 18.55 7.87 21.63
N ARG A 50 17.48 8.67 21.71
CA ARG A 50 17.54 10.08 22.07
C ARG A 50 17.95 10.33 23.52
N TYR A 51 17.61 9.41 24.45
CA TYR A 51 18.06 9.46 25.84
C TYR A 51 19.56 9.15 25.95
N PHE A 52 20.05 8.18 25.19
CA PHE A 52 21.48 7.85 25.13
C PHE A 52 22.32 8.99 24.54
N ALA A 53 21.77 9.72 23.59
CA ALA A 53 22.41 10.88 22.97
C ALA A 53 22.28 12.17 23.80
N GLY A 54 21.57 12.15 24.95
CA GLY A 54 21.35 13.33 25.78
C GLY A 54 20.42 14.38 25.16
N LEU A 55 19.71 14.02 24.07
CA LEU A 55 18.78 14.92 23.38
C LEU A 55 17.42 15.05 24.09
N ASP A 56 17.05 14.03 24.85
CA ASP A 56 15.83 14.03 25.65
C ASP A 56 16.14 13.56 27.08
N THR A 57 15.32 13.99 28.05
CA THR A 57 15.44 13.53 29.45
C THR A 57 14.67 12.21 29.60
N PRO A 58 15.32 11.12 30.04
CA PRO A 58 14.61 9.86 30.28
C PRO A 58 13.67 10.00 31.50
N PRO A 59 12.55 9.25 31.53
CA PRO A 59 11.61 9.27 32.66
C PRO A 59 12.25 8.79 33.97
N ALA A 60 13.31 8.01 33.90
CA ALA A 60 14.16 7.61 35.05
C ALA A 60 15.57 7.28 34.54
N LYS A 61 16.57 7.45 35.41
CA LYS A 61 17.96 7.11 35.11
C LYS A 61 18.21 5.61 34.90
N ARG A 62 17.32 4.77 35.42
CA ARG A 62 17.31 3.30 35.24
C ARG A 62 15.99 2.88 34.62
N MET A 63 16.04 2.15 33.54
CA MET A 63 14.84 1.63 32.88
C MET A 63 14.97 0.14 32.57
N THR A 64 13.85 -0.56 32.54
CA THR A 64 13.77 -1.93 32.02
C THR A 64 12.58 -2.06 31.07
N THR A 65 12.78 -2.76 29.98
CA THR A 65 11.74 -3.01 28.97
C THR A 65 11.70 -4.46 28.53
N CYS A 66 10.59 -4.85 27.92
CA CYS A 66 10.50 -5.97 27.02
C CYS A 66 10.03 -5.39 25.68
N GLN A 67 10.96 -5.14 24.76
CA GLN A 67 10.70 -4.41 23.52
C GLN A 67 10.35 -5.37 22.38
N LYS A 68 9.23 -5.09 21.70
CA LYS A 68 8.86 -5.73 20.42
C LYS A 68 9.87 -5.33 19.36
N CYS A 69 10.38 -6.29 18.61
CA CYS A 69 11.36 -6.07 17.55
C CYS A 69 10.99 -6.84 16.29
N ILE A 70 11.26 -6.22 15.12
CA ILE A 70 11.15 -6.87 13.81
C ILE A 70 12.50 -6.74 13.10
N ARG A 71 13.05 -7.90 12.68
CA ARG A 71 14.24 -8.00 11.82
C ARG A 71 13.87 -8.76 10.55
N THR A 72 14.08 -8.15 9.40
CA THR A 72 13.79 -8.75 8.09
C THR A 72 15.03 -9.08 7.28
N GLY A 73 16.23 -8.70 7.76
CA GLY A 73 17.49 -9.05 7.10
C GLY A 73 17.72 -10.55 6.99
N ASP A 74 17.24 -11.31 7.98
CA ASP A 74 17.41 -12.77 8.07
C ASP A 74 16.14 -13.55 7.72
N ILE A 75 15.17 -12.94 7.03
CA ILE A 75 13.87 -13.57 6.74
C ILE A 75 14.01 -14.89 5.95
N GLU A 76 15.06 -15.01 5.15
CA GLU A 76 15.38 -16.21 4.37
C GLU A 76 15.82 -17.37 5.29
N ASN A 77 16.38 -17.06 6.47
CA ASN A 77 16.83 -18.04 7.45
C ASN A 77 15.72 -18.52 8.39
N VAL A 78 14.55 -17.83 8.36
CA VAL A 78 13.40 -18.18 9.21
C VAL A 78 12.84 -19.54 8.81
N GLY A 79 12.68 -20.40 9.80
CA GLY A 79 12.22 -21.77 9.62
C GLY A 79 13.32 -22.77 9.24
N ILE A 80 14.46 -22.31 8.71
CA ILE A 80 15.63 -23.14 8.34
C ILE A 80 16.54 -23.32 9.55
N THR A 81 16.87 -22.23 10.22
CA THR A 81 17.73 -22.27 11.41
C THR A 81 16.90 -22.35 12.69
N SER A 82 17.52 -22.83 13.76
CA SER A 82 16.88 -22.99 15.07
C SER A 82 16.64 -21.66 15.83
N ARG A 83 17.29 -20.57 15.41
CA ARG A 83 17.47 -19.33 16.20
C ARG A 83 16.96 -18.04 15.52
N HIS A 84 16.58 -18.07 14.24
CA HIS A 84 16.11 -16.88 13.52
C HIS A 84 14.59 -16.78 13.50
N GLY A 85 14.09 -15.61 13.89
CA GLY A 85 12.69 -15.21 13.80
C GLY A 85 12.58 -13.78 13.31
N THR A 86 11.52 -13.48 12.56
CA THR A 86 11.23 -12.12 12.09
C THR A 86 10.78 -11.22 13.24
N PHE A 87 9.84 -11.68 14.05
CA PHE A 87 9.41 -11.03 15.28
C PHE A 87 10.06 -11.70 16.50
N PHE A 88 10.61 -10.90 17.38
CA PHE A 88 11.11 -11.34 18.68
C PHE A 88 10.96 -10.28 19.74
N GLU A 89 11.07 -10.69 21.00
CA GLU A 89 11.03 -9.79 22.14
C GLU A 89 12.44 -9.63 22.72
N MET A 90 12.87 -8.38 22.94
CA MET A 90 14.15 -8.07 23.53
C MET A 90 13.97 -7.53 24.96
N LEU A 91 14.44 -8.28 25.94
CA LEU A 91 14.51 -7.85 27.32
C LEU A 91 15.72 -6.95 27.50
N GLY A 92 15.49 -5.76 28.03
CA GLY A 92 16.55 -4.76 28.22
C GLY A 92 16.53 -4.12 29.58
N ASN A 93 17.72 -3.85 30.11
CA ASN A 93 17.94 -2.95 31.24
C ASN A 93 18.93 -1.87 30.83
N PHE A 94 18.61 -0.63 31.18
CA PHE A 94 19.28 0.56 30.69
C PHE A 94 19.70 1.46 31.86
N SER A 95 20.88 2.08 31.71
CA SER A 95 21.39 3.12 32.62
C SER A 95 21.72 4.37 31.82
N PHE A 96 21.18 5.50 32.22
CA PHE A 96 21.44 6.80 31.65
C PHE A 96 22.31 7.60 32.63
N GLY A 97 23.64 7.35 32.58
CA GLY A 97 24.63 7.99 33.44
C GLY A 97 24.47 7.69 34.94
N ASP A 98 23.96 6.51 35.33
CA ASP A 98 23.78 6.15 36.73
C ASP A 98 24.71 5.00 37.15
N TYR A 99 24.57 3.81 36.59
CA TYR A 99 25.48 2.67 36.81
C TYR A 99 26.16 2.28 35.50
N PHE A 100 27.31 1.53 35.64
CA PHE A 100 28.11 1.13 34.49
C PHE A 100 28.49 -0.35 34.56
N LYS A 101 29.61 -0.79 33.98
CA LYS A 101 30.02 -2.16 33.75
C LYS A 101 29.86 -3.08 34.98
N GLU A 102 30.41 -2.68 36.14
CA GLU A 102 30.44 -3.53 37.33
C GLU A 102 29.00 -3.93 37.77
N GLN A 103 28.11 -2.98 37.88
CA GLN A 103 26.74 -3.26 38.28
C GLN A 103 25.98 -4.01 37.18
N SER A 104 26.18 -3.63 35.90
CA SER A 104 25.52 -4.31 34.77
C SER A 104 25.86 -5.80 34.76
N LEU A 105 27.11 -6.15 34.76
CA LEU A 105 27.57 -7.57 34.76
C LEU A 105 27.22 -8.31 36.06
N THR A 106 27.33 -7.63 37.22
CA THR A 106 26.96 -8.25 38.49
C THR A 106 25.50 -8.61 38.55
N TRP A 107 24.60 -7.69 38.16
CA TRP A 107 23.15 -7.96 38.15
C TRP A 107 22.78 -8.96 37.06
N GLY A 108 23.42 -8.88 35.90
CA GLY A 108 23.26 -9.89 34.86
C GLY A 108 23.60 -11.30 35.37
N TRP A 109 24.78 -11.46 36.00
CA TRP A 109 25.20 -12.69 36.60
C TRP A 109 24.26 -13.18 37.70
N GLU A 110 23.80 -12.25 38.57
CA GLU A 110 22.82 -12.56 39.61
C GLU A 110 21.50 -13.07 39.03
N PHE A 111 21.02 -12.44 37.97
CA PHE A 111 19.77 -12.83 37.30
C PHE A 111 19.88 -14.24 36.73
N ILE A 112 20.90 -14.54 35.96
CA ILE A 112 21.04 -15.82 35.27
C ILE A 112 21.36 -16.98 36.25
N THR A 113 22.09 -16.70 37.34
CA THR A 113 22.55 -17.76 38.26
C THR A 113 21.59 -17.95 39.44
N LYS A 114 20.91 -16.89 39.94
CA LYS A 114 20.06 -17.00 41.15
C LYS A 114 18.55 -16.96 40.81
N VAL A 115 18.13 -16.27 39.73
CA VAL A 115 16.72 -16.15 39.34
C VAL A 115 16.34 -17.21 38.30
N LEU A 116 17.17 -17.38 37.28
CA LEU A 116 16.98 -18.39 36.26
C LEU A 116 17.64 -19.75 36.64
N GLU A 117 18.56 -19.75 37.58
CA GLU A 117 19.29 -20.95 38.04
C GLU A 117 19.97 -21.71 36.91
N LEU A 118 20.56 -20.96 35.95
CA LEU A 118 21.32 -21.58 34.87
C LEU A 118 22.57 -22.27 35.42
N PRO A 119 22.96 -23.45 34.89
CA PRO A 119 24.19 -24.13 35.27
C PRO A 119 25.42 -23.31 34.88
N THR A 120 26.18 -22.84 35.87
CA THR A 120 27.33 -21.96 35.69
C THR A 120 28.47 -22.59 34.89
N ASP A 121 28.54 -23.91 34.87
CA ASP A 121 29.52 -24.69 34.09
C ASP A 121 29.23 -24.63 32.57
N LYS A 122 28.02 -24.23 32.16
CA LYS A 122 27.64 -24.09 30.75
C LYS A 122 27.62 -22.62 30.27
N ILE A 123 27.99 -21.69 31.15
CA ILE A 123 27.96 -20.26 30.77
C ILE A 123 29.36 -19.81 30.35
N TRP A 124 29.38 -19.07 29.23
CA TRP A 124 30.58 -18.44 28.68
C TRP A 124 30.32 -16.95 28.52
N ALA A 125 31.38 -16.12 28.56
CA ALA A 125 31.31 -14.72 28.25
C ALA A 125 32.29 -14.37 27.13
N THR A 126 31.93 -13.40 26.30
CA THR A 126 32.87 -12.72 25.42
C THR A 126 33.07 -11.30 25.88
N VAL A 127 34.24 -10.74 25.61
CA VAL A 127 34.57 -9.34 25.87
C VAL A 127 35.32 -8.77 24.67
N TYR A 128 35.19 -7.47 24.47
CA TYR A 128 36.01 -6.77 23.49
C TYR A 128 37.49 -6.90 23.84
N GLU A 129 38.33 -7.14 22.85
CA GLU A 129 39.77 -7.51 23.03
C GLU A 129 40.55 -6.51 23.91
N ASP A 130 40.19 -5.24 23.87
CA ASP A 130 40.81 -4.15 24.66
C ASP A 130 40.10 -3.90 26.01
N ASP A 131 38.95 -4.53 26.27
CA ASP A 131 38.15 -4.27 27.49
C ASP A 131 38.60 -5.18 28.67
N THR A 132 39.80 -4.90 29.19
CA THR A 132 40.35 -5.62 30.35
C THR A 132 39.59 -5.38 31.66
N GLU A 133 38.72 -4.34 31.72
CA GLU A 133 37.88 -4.06 32.88
C GLU A 133 36.73 -5.10 32.95
N ALA A 134 36.04 -5.32 31.84
CA ALA A 134 34.93 -6.29 31.76
C ALA A 134 35.45 -7.72 32.08
N GLU A 135 36.61 -8.10 31.55
CA GLU A 135 37.25 -9.38 31.84
C GLU A 135 37.47 -9.59 33.36
N LYS A 136 38.09 -8.60 34.03
CA LYS A 136 38.33 -8.65 35.49
C LYS A 136 37.04 -8.71 36.31
N ILE A 137 35.98 -8.09 35.83
CA ILE A 137 34.69 -8.17 36.50
C ILE A 137 34.17 -9.62 36.41
N TRP A 138 34.23 -10.26 35.23
CA TRP A 138 33.82 -11.63 35.06
C TRP A 138 34.63 -12.61 35.96
N GLU A 139 35.96 -12.47 36.03
CA GLU A 139 36.80 -13.21 36.93
C GLU A 139 36.39 -13.03 38.40
N LYS A 140 36.14 -11.79 38.82
CA LYS A 140 35.65 -11.44 40.18
C LYS A 140 34.29 -12.06 40.48
N LEU A 141 33.43 -12.25 39.48
CA LEU A 141 32.13 -12.89 39.58
C LEU A 141 32.24 -14.43 39.64
N GLY A 142 33.45 -14.98 39.48
CA GLY A 142 33.75 -16.39 39.56
C GLY A 142 33.69 -17.15 38.22
N MET A 143 33.71 -16.45 37.10
CA MET A 143 33.82 -17.11 35.79
C MET A 143 35.28 -17.50 35.55
N PRO A 144 35.55 -18.77 35.20
CA PRO A 144 36.91 -19.23 34.88
C PRO A 144 37.48 -18.52 33.66
N ALA A 145 38.78 -18.17 33.69
CA ALA A 145 39.43 -17.42 32.60
C ALA A 145 39.32 -18.12 31.23
N GLU A 146 39.31 -19.45 31.21
CA GLU A 146 39.14 -20.26 29.98
C GLU A 146 37.75 -20.12 29.34
N ARG A 147 36.76 -19.56 30.06
CA ARG A 147 35.40 -19.30 29.56
C ARG A 147 35.14 -17.83 29.24
N ILE A 148 36.16 -16.98 29.33
CA ILE A 148 36.10 -15.59 28.90
C ILE A 148 36.88 -15.46 27.59
N VAL A 149 36.17 -15.24 26.50
CA VAL A 149 36.75 -15.17 25.16
C VAL A 149 36.86 -13.72 24.72
N ARG A 150 38.07 -13.33 24.31
CA ARG A 150 38.30 -11.99 23.71
C ARG A 150 38.01 -12.03 22.21
N LEU A 151 37.16 -11.16 21.73
CA LEU A 151 36.79 -11.03 20.32
C LEU A 151 37.04 -9.60 19.84
N GLY A 152 37.18 -9.43 18.53
CA GLY A 152 37.46 -8.18 17.88
C GLY A 152 36.22 -7.26 17.79
N LYS A 153 36.42 -6.16 17.06
CA LYS A 153 35.39 -5.14 16.88
C LYS A 153 34.15 -5.65 16.14
N GLU A 154 34.28 -6.62 15.28
CA GLU A 154 33.16 -7.17 14.51
C GLU A 154 32.14 -7.90 15.41
N ASP A 155 32.60 -8.51 16.53
CA ASP A 155 31.76 -9.28 17.43
C ASP A 155 31.41 -8.52 18.72
N ASN A 156 32.41 -7.87 19.36
CA ASN A 156 32.24 -7.28 20.70
C ASN A 156 32.34 -5.74 20.75
N PHE A 157 31.95 -5.05 19.67
CA PHE A 157 31.79 -3.61 19.66
C PHE A 157 30.50 -3.22 18.95
N TRP A 158 29.58 -2.62 19.69
CA TRP A 158 28.28 -2.29 19.15
C TRP A 158 28.24 -0.84 18.64
N GLU A 159 27.83 -0.66 17.36
CA GLU A 159 27.61 0.65 16.74
C GLU A 159 26.47 0.58 15.71
N ILE A 160 25.58 1.57 15.69
CA ILE A 160 24.54 1.71 14.64
C ILE A 160 24.62 3.12 14.06
N GLY A 161 25.29 3.26 12.94
CA GLY A 161 25.44 4.53 12.25
C GLY A 161 26.19 5.53 13.12
N LEU A 162 25.74 6.80 13.16
CA LEU A 162 26.30 7.86 13.98
C LEU A 162 25.66 7.90 15.37
N GLY A 163 26.44 8.33 16.36
CA GLY A 163 26.01 8.54 17.73
C GLY A 163 26.53 7.49 18.73
N PRO A 164 25.78 7.24 19.83
CA PRO A 164 26.25 6.43 20.96
C PRO A 164 26.64 5.01 20.56
N CYS A 165 27.83 4.59 20.99
CA CYS A 165 28.43 3.26 20.70
C CYS A 165 29.42 2.85 21.78
N GLY A 166 29.89 1.62 21.73
CA GLY A 166 30.92 1.16 22.66
C GLY A 166 31.17 -0.35 22.64
N PRO A 167 32.19 -0.80 23.40
CA PRO A 167 32.46 -2.23 23.55
C PRO A 167 31.30 -2.94 24.22
N CYS A 168 31.18 -4.23 23.99
CA CYS A 168 30.17 -5.04 24.64
C CYS A 168 30.74 -6.37 25.17
N SER A 169 29.96 -6.99 26.05
CA SER A 169 30.21 -8.33 26.57
C SER A 169 28.96 -9.17 26.37
N GLU A 170 29.11 -10.28 25.71
CA GLU A 170 28.01 -11.19 25.41
C GLU A 170 28.05 -12.42 26.26
N ILE A 171 26.89 -12.96 26.63
CA ILE A 171 26.76 -14.16 27.45
C ILE A 171 26.20 -15.26 26.56
N TYR A 172 26.91 -16.38 26.54
CA TYR A 172 26.62 -17.58 25.77
C TYR A 172 26.28 -18.75 26.66
N PHE A 173 25.46 -19.67 26.16
CA PHE A 173 25.14 -20.93 26.76
C PHE A 173 25.72 -22.06 25.89
N ASP A 174 26.55 -22.93 26.49
CA ASP A 174 27.07 -24.15 25.85
C ASP A 174 26.02 -25.26 25.91
N ARG A 175 25.45 -25.58 24.74
CA ARG A 175 24.44 -26.63 24.61
C ARG A 175 25.01 -28.06 24.72
N GLY A 176 26.29 -28.23 24.46
CA GLY A 176 26.98 -29.51 24.45
C GLY A 176 27.71 -29.77 23.13
N GLU A 177 28.63 -30.70 23.16
CA GLU A 177 29.50 -31.03 22.02
C GLU A 177 28.69 -31.56 20.81
N GLU A 178 27.55 -32.18 21.06
CA GLU A 178 26.63 -32.71 20.04
C GLU A 178 26.06 -31.65 19.11
N TYR A 179 26.11 -30.38 19.50
CA TYR A 179 25.67 -29.22 18.68
C TYR A 179 26.85 -28.47 18.05
N GLY A 180 28.08 -28.93 18.31
CA GLY A 180 29.31 -28.31 17.85
C GLY A 180 29.62 -28.59 16.38
N CYS A 181 30.61 -27.86 15.86
CA CYS A 181 31.30 -28.22 14.64
C CYS A 181 32.54 -29.11 14.98
N ASP A 182 33.06 -29.80 13.96
CA ASP A 182 34.23 -30.70 14.13
C ASP A 182 35.57 -29.95 14.30
N ARG A 183 35.57 -28.65 14.59
CA ARG A 183 36.78 -27.83 14.79
C ARG A 183 37.26 -27.96 16.22
N GLU A 184 38.58 -28.20 16.40
CA GLU A 184 39.21 -28.28 17.72
C GLU A 184 39.17 -26.96 18.52
N ASP A 185 39.02 -25.80 17.81
CA ASP A 185 38.98 -24.47 18.40
C ASP A 185 37.54 -23.93 18.57
N CYS A 186 36.54 -24.80 18.56
CA CYS A 186 35.15 -24.42 18.73
C CYS A 186 34.92 -23.72 20.08
N LYS A 187 34.53 -22.44 20.02
CA LYS A 187 34.30 -21.54 21.17
C LYS A 187 33.25 -20.50 20.82
N PRO A 188 32.75 -19.67 21.77
CA PRO A 188 31.93 -18.50 21.47
C PRO A 188 32.53 -17.63 20.34
N GLY A 189 31.69 -17.18 19.40
CA GLY A 189 32.11 -16.58 18.13
C GLY A 189 32.12 -17.57 16.96
N CYS A 190 31.89 -18.87 17.21
CA CYS A 190 31.70 -19.86 16.15
C CYS A 190 30.24 -19.84 15.64
N ASP A 191 30.06 -19.99 14.32
CA ASP A 191 28.73 -20.01 13.69
C ASP A 191 27.93 -21.31 13.93
N CYS A 192 28.51 -22.31 14.64
CA CYS A 192 27.78 -23.52 14.96
C CYS A 192 26.74 -23.32 16.07
N ASP A 193 25.83 -24.30 16.22
CA ASP A 193 24.71 -24.22 17.17
C ASP A 193 25.11 -24.61 18.64
N ARG A 194 26.39 -24.82 18.94
CA ARG A 194 26.85 -25.19 20.29
C ARG A 194 26.73 -24.03 21.27
N TYR A 195 27.30 -22.86 20.89
CA TYR A 195 27.35 -21.70 21.75
C TYR A 195 26.27 -20.71 21.33
N VAL A 196 25.21 -20.63 22.11
CA VAL A 196 24.07 -19.74 21.81
C VAL A 196 24.22 -18.46 22.60
N GLU A 197 24.50 -17.35 21.89
CA GLU A 197 24.40 -15.99 22.44
C GLU A 197 22.96 -15.71 22.82
N PHE A 198 22.71 -15.37 24.10
CA PHE A 198 21.37 -15.04 24.55
C PHE A 198 21.26 -13.64 25.18
N TRP A 199 22.37 -13.04 25.61
CA TRP A 199 22.37 -11.72 26.23
C TRP A 199 23.61 -10.92 25.87
N ASN A 200 23.41 -9.67 25.41
CA ASN A 200 24.48 -8.72 25.13
C ASN A 200 24.41 -7.53 26.11
N HIS A 201 25.56 -7.18 26.73
CA HIS A 201 25.75 -6.02 27.59
C HIS A 201 26.63 -5.00 26.87
N VAL A 202 26.03 -3.91 26.38
CA VAL A 202 26.73 -2.84 25.66
C VAL A 202 27.13 -1.71 26.61
N PHE A 203 28.40 -1.35 26.62
CA PHE A 203 28.97 -0.29 27.44
C PHE A 203 29.11 0.97 26.59
N THR A 204 28.01 1.71 26.45
CA THR A 204 27.95 2.87 25.60
C THR A 204 28.72 4.03 26.21
N GLN A 205 29.97 4.19 25.81
CA GLN A 205 30.91 5.19 26.35
C GLN A 205 31.44 6.12 25.28
N PHE A 206 31.17 5.86 23.99
CA PHE A 206 31.64 6.67 22.88
C PHE A 206 30.44 7.16 22.04
N SER A 207 30.67 8.27 21.30
CA SER A 207 29.85 8.72 20.19
C SER A 207 30.66 8.63 18.91
N LYS A 208 30.11 8.01 17.88
CA LYS A 208 30.69 7.97 16.53
C LYS A 208 30.30 9.23 15.79
N GLU A 209 31.28 9.99 15.34
CA GLU A 209 31.13 11.27 14.64
C GLU A 209 31.03 11.08 13.11
N GLU A 210 30.65 12.12 12.37
CA GLU A 210 30.49 12.06 10.90
C GLU A 210 31.79 11.75 10.15
N ASP A 211 32.95 12.10 10.73
CA ASP A 211 34.27 11.79 10.18
C ASP A 211 34.77 10.38 10.49
N GLY A 212 33.96 9.59 11.19
CA GLY A 212 34.25 8.21 11.60
C GLY A 212 35.09 8.12 12.88
N SER A 213 35.46 9.21 13.53
CA SER A 213 36.14 9.23 14.82
C SER A 213 35.18 8.91 15.98
N TYR A 214 35.76 8.61 17.16
CA TYR A 214 34.99 8.35 18.37
C TYR A 214 35.34 9.41 19.42
N SER A 215 34.34 10.12 19.92
CA SER A 215 34.41 11.00 21.07
C SER A 215 33.89 10.29 22.32
N ASN A 216 34.40 10.66 23.52
CA ASN A 216 33.88 10.12 24.77
C ASN A 216 32.52 10.77 25.10
N LEU A 217 31.52 9.98 25.51
CA LEU A 217 30.30 10.51 26.10
C LEU A 217 30.62 11.14 27.48
N GLU A 218 29.96 12.25 27.79
CA GLU A 218 30.07 12.89 29.10
C GLU A 218 29.68 11.97 30.25
N HIS A 219 28.62 11.16 30.01
CA HIS A 219 28.13 10.16 30.93
C HIS A 219 28.01 8.81 30.21
N PRO A 220 28.83 7.81 30.58
CA PRO A 220 28.68 6.44 30.05
C PRO A 220 27.34 5.87 30.41
N ASN A 221 26.78 5.08 29.48
CA ASN A 221 25.46 4.49 29.61
C ASN A 221 25.56 2.96 29.51
N ILE A 222 24.50 2.28 29.95
CA ILE A 222 24.34 0.83 29.77
C ILE A 222 23.13 0.59 28.87
N ASP A 223 23.36 -0.19 27.82
CA ASP A 223 22.34 -0.81 26.99
C ASP A 223 22.49 -2.32 27.09
N THR A 224 21.41 -3.06 27.37
CA THR A 224 21.47 -4.51 27.30
C THR A 224 20.32 -5.07 26.47
N GLY A 225 20.59 -6.18 25.80
CA GLY A 225 19.60 -6.87 24.99
C GLY A 225 19.67 -8.40 25.18
N MET A 226 18.67 -8.98 25.84
CA MET A 226 18.50 -10.43 25.95
C MET A 226 17.33 -10.89 25.09
N GLY A 227 17.58 -11.82 24.17
CA GLY A 227 16.52 -12.41 23.35
C GLY A 227 15.62 -13.30 24.21
N LEU A 228 14.34 -12.88 24.36
CA LEU A 228 13.41 -13.63 25.22
C LEU A 228 13.17 -15.04 24.69
N GLU A 229 13.02 -15.22 23.39
CA GLU A 229 12.83 -16.55 22.78
C GLU A 229 14.09 -17.43 22.96
N ARG A 230 15.29 -16.84 22.83
CA ARG A 230 16.56 -17.57 23.00
C ARG A 230 16.72 -18.08 24.43
N ILE A 231 16.52 -17.22 25.43
CA ILE A 231 16.61 -17.66 26.83
C ILE A 231 15.47 -18.63 27.19
N ALA A 232 14.28 -18.52 26.58
CA ALA A 232 13.20 -19.46 26.77
C ALA A 232 13.58 -20.87 26.24
N CYS A 233 14.26 -20.97 25.08
CA CYS A 233 14.79 -22.24 24.57
C CYS A 233 15.72 -22.92 25.60
N ILE A 234 16.67 -22.17 26.16
CA ILE A 234 17.60 -22.65 27.16
C ILE A 234 16.85 -23.12 28.39
N MET A 235 15.91 -22.35 28.92
CA MET A 235 15.14 -22.64 30.12
C MET A 235 14.22 -23.85 29.97
N GLN A 236 13.67 -24.05 28.78
CA GLN A 236 12.77 -25.16 28.47
C GLN A 236 13.50 -26.40 28.00
N GLY A 237 14.82 -26.29 27.69
CA GLY A 237 15.66 -27.38 27.21
C GLY A 237 15.26 -27.88 25.83
N VAL A 238 14.84 -26.96 24.96
CA VAL A 238 14.46 -27.24 23.56
C VAL A 238 15.50 -26.70 22.59
N THR A 239 15.51 -27.22 21.37
CA THR A 239 16.56 -26.94 20.40
C THR A 239 16.29 -25.76 19.50
N SER A 240 15.02 -25.40 19.33
CA SER A 240 14.61 -24.33 18.44
C SER A 240 13.66 -23.36 19.14
N ILE A 241 13.68 -22.09 18.71
CA ILE A 241 12.69 -21.08 19.15
C ILE A 241 11.26 -21.51 18.80
N PHE A 242 11.08 -22.35 17.78
CA PHE A 242 9.77 -22.86 17.39
C PHE A 242 9.22 -23.91 18.35
N ASP A 243 10.06 -24.44 19.23
CA ASP A 243 9.70 -25.52 20.19
C ASP A 243 9.35 -24.98 21.58
N ILE A 244 9.49 -23.66 21.82
CA ILE A 244 9.09 -23.04 23.09
C ILE A 244 7.55 -23.00 23.25
N ASP A 245 7.10 -23.01 24.48
CA ASP A 245 5.70 -23.17 24.89
C ASP A 245 4.69 -22.31 24.10
N THR A 246 4.90 -21.00 24.06
CA THR A 246 3.97 -20.06 23.41
C THR A 246 3.98 -20.16 21.89
N ILE A 247 5.13 -20.44 21.28
CA ILE A 247 5.27 -20.61 19.84
C ILE A 247 4.71 -21.98 19.42
N GLN A 248 4.93 -23.03 20.20
CA GLN A 248 4.32 -24.33 19.99
C GLN A 248 2.78 -24.27 19.97
N TYR A 249 2.16 -23.46 20.83
CA TYR A 249 0.71 -23.29 20.80
C TYR A 249 0.20 -22.74 19.46
N ILE A 250 0.95 -21.82 18.83
CA ILE A 250 0.60 -21.28 17.51
C ILE A 250 0.88 -22.35 16.44
N LEU A 251 2.04 -22.98 16.49
CA LEU A 251 2.47 -24.02 15.55
C LEU A 251 1.50 -25.19 15.50
N GLN A 252 1.02 -25.67 16.66
CA GLN A 252 0.01 -26.73 16.71
C GLN A 252 -1.28 -26.36 15.95
N GLY A 253 -1.69 -25.09 15.96
CA GLY A 253 -2.82 -24.65 15.15
C GLY A 253 -2.59 -24.78 13.64
N VAL A 254 -1.36 -24.55 13.18
CA VAL A 254 -1.01 -24.75 11.77
C VAL A 254 -1.05 -26.24 11.42
N LEU A 255 -0.58 -27.11 12.33
CA LEU A 255 -0.62 -28.56 12.17
C LEU A 255 -2.06 -29.11 12.16
N GLU A 256 -2.93 -28.59 13.03
CA GLU A 256 -4.36 -28.97 13.06
C GLU A 256 -5.05 -28.66 11.73
N LEU A 257 -4.71 -27.54 11.07
CA LEU A 257 -5.26 -27.15 9.79
C LEU A 257 -4.69 -27.93 8.61
N SER A 258 -3.38 -28.21 8.63
CA SER A 258 -2.68 -28.88 7.52
C SER A 258 -2.77 -30.39 7.58
N GLY A 259 -2.92 -30.97 8.77
CA GLY A 259 -2.86 -32.41 9.01
C GLY A 259 -1.46 -33.04 8.83
N ILE A 260 -0.41 -32.21 8.75
CA ILE A 260 0.98 -32.65 8.55
C ILE A 260 1.57 -33.16 9.87
N LYS A 261 2.44 -34.15 9.77
CA LYS A 261 3.33 -34.55 10.86
C LYS A 261 4.53 -33.62 10.87
N TYR A 262 4.83 -33.08 12.02
CA TYR A 262 5.94 -32.16 12.26
C TYR A 262 7.02 -32.87 13.08
N GLU A 263 8.27 -32.73 12.66
CA GLU A 263 9.43 -33.19 13.42
C GLU A 263 10.16 -31.97 14.01
N GLU A 264 10.39 -31.99 15.32
CA GLU A 264 11.21 -30.99 16.00
C GLU A 264 12.62 -30.97 15.37
N ALA A 265 13.09 -29.77 15.01
CA ALA A 265 14.34 -29.59 14.27
C ALA A 265 14.42 -30.32 12.91
N GLY A 266 13.30 -30.81 12.37
CA GLY A 266 13.20 -31.40 11.04
C GLY A 266 13.62 -30.44 9.94
N THR A 267 14.19 -30.99 8.87
CA THR A 267 14.66 -30.20 7.69
C THR A 267 13.76 -30.34 6.48
N GLU A 268 12.67 -31.09 6.61
CA GLU A 268 11.68 -31.27 5.54
C GLU A 268 11.06 -29.92 5.14
N LYS A 269 10.76 -29.73 3.87
CA LYS A 269 10.15 -28.49 3.34
C LYS A 269 8.82 -28.16 4.02
N THR A 270 8.09 -29.17 4.45
CA THR A 270 6.83 -29.04 5.20
C THR A 270 7.06 -28.47 6.59
N ASP A 271 8.08 -28.93 7.33
CA ASP A 271 8.42 -28.44 8.66
C ASP A 271 8.88 -26.97 8.60
N ILE A 272 9.70 -26.64 7.60
CA ILE A 272 10.13 -25.28 7.33
C ILE A 272 8.92 -24.39 7.06
N SER A 273 7.96 -24.83 6.26
CA SER A 273 6.74 -24.07 5.94
C SER A 273 5.90 -23.82 7.19
N VAL A 274 5.74 -24.81 8.07
CA VAL A 274 5.01 -24.67 9.34
C VAL A 274 5.67 -23.61 10.24
N ARG A 275 7.01 -23.61 10.35
CA ARG A 275 7.76 -22.62 11.13
C ARG A 275 7.63 -21.21 10.54
N ILE A 276 7.74 -21.07 9.21
CA ILE A 276 7.57 -19.78 8.53
C ILE A 276 6.19 -19.20 8.80
N ILE A 277 5.12 -19.98 8.66
CA ILE A 277 3.76 -19.54 8.96
C ILE A 277 3.65 -19.08 10.41
N THR A 278 4.20 -19.86 11.34
CA THR A 278 4.15 -19.58 12.79
C THR A 278 4.85 -18.28 13.15
N ASP A 279 6.06 -18.05 12.64
CA ASP A 279 6.81 -16.81 12.82
C ASP A 279 6.07 -15.60 12.24
N HIS A 280 5.61 -15.76 11.00
CA HIS A 280 4.97 -14.68 10.27
C HIS A 280 3.61 -14.30 10.84
N LEU A 281 2.87 -15.25 11.44
CA LEU A 281 1.65 -14.96 12.21
C LEU A 281 1.93 -14.02 13.37
N ARG A 282 2.99 -14.26 14.16
CA ARG A 282 3.41 -13.35 15.23
C ARG A 282 3.74 -11.97 14.65
N SER A 283 4.58 -11.96 13.63
CA SER A 283 5.04 -10.72 12.99
C SER A 283 3.88 -9.84 12.51
N MET A 284 2.93 -10.41 11.74
CA MET A 284 1.81 -9.64 11.17
C MET A 284 0.85 -9.13 12.24
N VAL A 285 0.56 -9.93 13.27
CA VAL A 285 -0.35 -9.53 14.34
C VAL A 285 0.19 -8.33 15.11
N PHE A 286 1.48 -8.36 15.50
CA PHE A 286 2.10 -7.25 16.22
C PHE A 286 2.30 -6.00 15.34
N MET A 287 2.67 -6.17 14.09
CA MET A 287 2.80 -5.03 13.15
C MET A 287 1.48 -4.31 12.94
N ILE A 288 0.37 -5.05 12.75
CA ILE A 288 -0.95 -4.46 12.55
C ILE A 288 -1.46 -3.81 13.84
N ALA A 289 -1.24 -4.43 15.01
CA ALA A 289 -1.59 -3.84 16.30
C ALA A 289 -0.94 -2.46 16.51
N ASP A 290 0.28 -2.29 16.02
CA ASP A 290 1.03 -1.03 16.07
C ASP A 290 0.68 -0.05 14.91
N GLY A 291 -0.36 -0.37 14.12
CA GLY A 291 -0.93 0.54 13.11
C GLY A 291 -0.28 0.43 11.72
N ILE A 292 0.55 -0.59 11.47
CA ILE A 292 1.09 -0.82 10.13
C ILE A 292 0.03 -1.50 9.27
N ILE A 293 -0.20 -0.95 8.08
CA ILE A 293 -1.17 -1.45 7.11
C ILE A 293 -0.43 -1.90 5.84
N PRO A 294 -0.84 -3.01 5.17
CA PRO A 294 -0.21 -3.45 3.94
C PRO A 294 -0.22 -2.37 2.86
N SER A 295 0.93 -2.06 2.29
CA SER A 295 1.10 -1.07 1.22
C SER A 295 2.16 -1.53 0.21
N ASN A 296 2.42 -0.72 -0.83
CA ASN A 296 3.43 -1.03 -1.84
C ASN A 296 4.84 -0.57 -1.46
N GLU A 297 4.98 0.25 -0.43
CA GLU A 297 6.27 0.85 -0.05
C GLU A 297 6.46 0.84 1.47
N GLY A 298 7.70 0.99 1.89
CA GLY A 298 8.07 1.16 3.29
C GLY A 298 7.65 -0.01 4.18
N ARG A 299 7.25 0.29 5.41
CA ARG A 299 6.89 -0.73 6.42
C ARG A 299 5.65 -1.53 6.08
N GLY A 300 4.71 -0.94 5.36
CA GLY A 300 3.52 -1.65 4.88
C GLY A 300 3.84 -2.70 3.81
N TYR A 301 4.89 -2.48 3.01
CA TYR A 301 5.41 -3.49 2.09
C TYR A 301 6.00 -4.69 2.83
N VAL A 302 6.75 -4.45 3.91
CA VAL A 302 7.28 -5.53 4.77
C VAL A 302 6.13 -6.39 5.31
N LEU A 303 5.09 -5.78 5.86
CA LEU A 303 3.90 -6.49 6.35
C LEU A 303 3.22 -7.29 5.24
N ARG A 304 3.02 -6.69 4.07
CA ARG A 304 2.45 -7.36 2.90
C ARG A 304 3.26 -8.60 2.49
N ARG A 305 4.58 -8.46 2.41
CA ARG A 305 5.49 -9.57 2.09
C ARG A 305 5.33 -10.72 3.09
N ILE A 306 5.29 -10.42 4.39
CA ILE A 306 5.12 -11.41 5.47
C ILE A 306 3.79 -12.15 5.34
N ILE A 307 2.67 -11.43 5.13
CA ILE A 307 1.35 -12.06 4.97
C ILE A 307 1.33 -12.97 3.74
N ARG A 308 1.83 -12.49 2.61
CA ARG A 308 1.84 -13.24 1.34
C ARG A 308 2.74 -14.46 1.40
N ARG A 309 3.91 -14.34 2.05
CA ARG A 309 4.82 -15.47 2.25
C ARG A 309 4.18 -16.55 3.12
N ALA A 310 3.53 -16.18 4.22
CA ALA A 310 2.80 -17.12 5.06
C ALA A 310 1.63 -17.80 4.31
N ALA A 311 0.86 -17.07 3.52
CA ALA A 311 -0.23 -17.62 2.72
C ALA A 311 0.28 -18.61 1.66
N ARG A 312 1.41 -18.32 0.99
CA ARG A 312 2.05 -19.24 0.05
C ARG A 312 2.47 -20.54 0.75
N HIS A 313 3.15 -20.43 1.91
CA HIS A 313 3.57 -21.62 2.66
C HIS A 313 2.38 -22.44 3.16
N GLY A 314 1.23 -21.79 3.46
CA GLY A 314 -0.03 -22.48 3.73
C GLY A 314 -0.48 -23.34 2.54
N ASN A 315 -0.46 -22.78 1.32
CA ASN A 315 -0.78 -23.56 0.11
C ASN A 315 0.19 -24.72 -0.12
N LEU A 316 1.50 -24.54 0.13
CA LEU A 316 2.50 -25.60 -0.02
C LEU A 316 2.26 -26.79 0.91
N ILE A 317 1.67 -26.56 2.08
CA ILE A 317 1.32 -27.60 3.04
C ILE A 317 -0.15 -28.02 2.99
N GLY A 318 -0.87 -27.66 1.92
CA GLY A 318 -2.23 -28.12 1.64
C GLY A 318 -3.34 -27.36 2.36
N ILE A 319 -3.07 -26.24 3.03
CA ILE A 319 -4.10 -25.37 3.60
C ILE A 319 -4.68 -24.50 2.48
N ASN A 320 -5.91 -24.81 2.10
CA ASN A 320 -6.61 -24.07 1.04
C ASN A 320 -7.52 -22.99 1.61
N GLY A 321 -7.53 -21.81 0.97
CA GLY A 321 -8.39 -20.71 1.35
C GLY A 321 -7.77 -19.82 2.45
N ARG A 322 -8.61 -19.02 3.11
CA ARG A 322 -8.19 -18.10 4.17
C ARG A 322 -8.02 -18.84 5.49
N PHE A 323 -6.91 -18.64 6.16
CA PHE A 323 -6.64 -19.23 7.47
C PHE A 323 -5.85 -18.31 8.40
N LEU A 324 -5.05 -17.40 7.87
CA LEU A 324 -4.17 -16.54 8.66
C LEU A 324 -4.95 -15.64 9.62
N SER A 325 -6.10 -15.11 9.16
CA SER A 325 -6.97 -14.27 9.98
C SER A 325 -7.53 -15.01 11.21
N ASP A 326 -7.82 -16.29 11.09
CA ASP A 326 -8.33 -17.09 12.20
C ASP A 326 -7.18 -17.55 13.11
N MET A 327 -6.03 -17.86 12.54
CA MET A 327 -4.82 -18.20 13.29
C MET A 327 -4.28 -17.03 14.12
N ALA A 328 -4.61 -15.78 13.77
CA ALA A 328 -4.26 -14.60 14.57
C ALA A 328 -4.79 -14.69 16.01
N ASP A 329 -5.91 -15.35 16.24
CA ASP A 329 -6.48 -15.56 17.57
C ASP A 329 -5.55 -16.34 18.49
N ARG A 330 -4.77 -17.29 17.96
CA ARG A 330 -3.77 -18.04 18.75
C ARG A 330 -2.62 -17.14 19.23
N VAL A 331 -2.13 -16.24 18.38
CA VAL A 331 -1.12 -15.25 18.76
C VAL A 331 -1.64 -14.31 19.84
N ILE A 332 -2.87 -13.82 19.66
CA ILE A 332 -3.51 -12.90 20.62
C ILE A 332 -3.72 -13.61 21.98
N THR A 333 -4.09 -14.89 21.96
CA THR A 333 -4.30 -15.67 23.18
C THR A 333 -3.03 -15.77 24.02
N VAL A 334 -1.90 -16.09 23.43
CA VAL A 334 -0.63 -16.31 24.19
C VAL A 334 0.10 -15.00 24.52
N SER A 335 -0.21 -13.90 23.83
CA SER A 335 0.51 -12.63 23.97
C SER A 335 -0.33 -11.52 24.62
N GLY A 336 -1.67 -11.66 24.68
CA GLY A 336 -2.61 -10.61 25.09
C GLY A 336 -2.46 -10.16 26.53
N GLU A 337 -1.98 -11.01 27.44
CA GLU A 337 -1.68 -10.61 28.82
C GLU A 337 -0.53 -9.58 28.88
N ALA A 338 0.51 -9.79 28.08
CA ALA A 338 1.66 -8.89 28.02
C ALA A 338 1.40 -7.64 27.15
N TYR A 339 0.53 -7.81 26.15
CA TYR A 339 0.20 -6.80 25.15
C TYR A 339 -1.32 -6.64 25.00
N PRO A 340 -2.00 -5.95 25.91
CA PRO A 340 -3.47 -5.81 25.91
C PRO A 340 -4.03 -5.21 24.63
N GLU A 341 -3.24 -4.37 23.93
CA GLU A 341 -3.60 -3.78 22.65
C GLU A 341 -3.92 -4.80 21.55
N LEU A 342 -3.41 -6.03 21.66
CA LEU A 342 -3.74 -7.11 20.73
C LEU A 342 -5.19 -7.55 20.89
N VAL A 343 -5.67 -7.61 22.13
CA VAL A 343 -7.06 -7.96 22.47
C VAL A 343 -8.00 -6.84 22.07
N GLU A 344 -7.65 -5.59 22.39
CA GLU A 344 -8.43 -4.41 22.04
C GLU A 344 -8.63 -4.26 20.54
N LYS A 345 -7.60 -4.56 19.75
CA LYS A 345 -7.61 -4.42 18.29
C LYS A 345 -7.84 -5.73 17.52
N GLN A 346 -8.25 -6.81 18.19
CA GLN A 346 -8.40 -8.14 17.60
C GLN A 346 -9.19 -8.13 16.29
N GLN A 347 -10.36 -7.51 16.25
CA GLN A 347 -11.20 -7.48 15.04
C GLN A 347 -10.53 -6.72 13.89
N PHE A 348 -9.85 -5.64 14.21
CA PHE A 348 -9.09 -4.85 13.23
C PHE A 348 -7.92 -5.67 12.65
N ILE A 349 -7.13 -6.34 13.50
CA ILE A 349 -6.03 -7.20 13.10
C ILE A 349 -6.53 -8.29 12.14
N LYS A 350 -7.56 -9.03 12.54
CA LYS A 350 -8.15 -10.11 11.73
C LYS A 350 -8.65 -9.59 10.38
N LYS A 351 -9.31 -8.45 10.37
CA LYS A 351 -9.85 -7.85 9.14
C LYS A 351 -8.75 -7.47 8.15
N ILE A 352 -7.66 -6.84 8.61
CA ILE A 352 -6.52 -6.47 7.76
C ILE A 352 -5.87 -7.73 7.13
N ILE A 353 -5.63 -8.74 7.96
CA ILE A 353 -5.05 -10.01 7.48
C ILE A 353 -5.98 -10.64 6.43
N ALA A 354 -7.28 -10.77 6.72
CA ALA A 354 -8.26 -11.38 5.83
C ALA A 354 -8.33 -10.68 4.47
N VAL A 355 -8.34 -9.34 4.45
CA VAL A 355 -8.41 -8.56 3.21
C VAL A 355 -7.15 -8.76 2.34
N GLU A 356 -5.95 -8.74 2.94
CA GLU A 356 -4.71 -8.94 2.17
C GLU A 356 -4.55 -10.40 1.71
N GLU A 357 -4.93 -11.36 2.55
CA GLU A 357 -4.95 -12.79 2.23
C GLU A 357 -5.90 -13.08 1.06
N GLU A 358 -7.12 -12.51 1.06
CA GLU A 358 -8.11 -12.68 0.00
C GLU A 358 -7.65 -12.04 -1.33
N LYS A 359 -7.08 -10.83 -1.26
CA LYS A 359 -6.48 -10.19 -2.45
C LYS A 359 -5.36 -11.04 -3.04
N PHE A 360 -4.52 -11.64 -2.19
CA PHE A 360 -3.43 -12.47 -2.64
C PHE A 360 -3.90 -13.82 -3.16
N ALA A 361 -4.89 -14.45 -2.54
CA ALA A 361 -5.46 -15.72 -3.00
C ALA A 361 -5.97 -15.64 -4.44
N SER A 362 -6.49 -14.48 -4.86
CA SER A 362 -6.94 -14.26 -6.25
C SER A 362 -5.81 -14.17 -7.27
N THR A 363 -4.58 -13.88 -6.85
CA THR A 363 -3.44 -13.63 -7.74
C THR A 363 -2.32 -14.66 -7.61
N ILE A 364 -2.25 -15.38 -6.47
CA ILE A 364 -1.14 -16.30 -6.17
C ILE A 364 -1.04 -17.44 -7.17
N GLN A 365 -2.17 -18.09 -7.49
CA GLN A 365 -2.17 -19.24 -8.41
C GLN A 365 -1.69 -18.82 -9.79
N GLN A 366 -2.20 -17.70 -10.30
CA GLN A 366 -1.79 -17.16 -11.59
C GLN A 366 -0.30 -16.79 -11.61
N GLY A 367 0.22 -16.20 -10.53
CA GLY A 367 1.64 -15.87 -10.40
C GLY A 367 2.53 -17.12 -10.39
N ILE A 368 2.15 -18.14 -9.62
CA ILE A 368 2.86 -19.43 -9.56
C ILE A 368 2.86 -20.11 -10.95
N ASP A 369 1.72 -20.17 -11.62
CA ASP A 369 1.59 -20.78 -12.95
C ASP A 369 2.49 -20.08 -13.98
N ILE A 370 2.57 -18.73 -13.92
CA ILE A 370 3.44 -17.94 -14.80
C ILE A 370 4.92 -18.22 -14.49
N ILE A 371 5.33 -18.25 -13.21
CA ILE A 371 6.71 -18.53 -12.83
C ILE A 371 7.09 -19.94 -13.24
N GLN A 372 6.20 -20.92 -13.04
CA GLN A 372 6.44 -22.29 -13.48
C GLN A 372 6.65 -22.35 -14.99
N GLY A 373 5.86 -21.61 -15.76
CA GLY A 373 6.05 -21.46 -17.20
C GLY A 373 7.42 -20.87 -17.56
N TYR A 374 7.89 -19.88 -16.82
CA TYR A 374 9.23 -19.31 -17.00
C TYR A 374 10.34 -20.30 -16.63
N VAL A 375 10.17 -21.05 -15.55
CA VAL A 375 11.11 -22.11 -15.12
C VAL A 375 11.21 -23.18 -16.21
N ASP A 376 10.10 -23.62 -16.79
CA ASP A 376 10.08 -24.63 -17.84
C ASP A 376 10.72 -24.12 -19.14
N GLU A 377 10.49 -22.85 -19.49
CA GLU A 377 11.14 -22.17 -20.63
C GLU A 377 12.66 -22.09 -20.41
N MET A 378 13.10 -21.67 -19.21
CA MET A 378 14.52 -21.58 -18.86
C MET A 378 15.22 -22.95 -18.91
N LYS A 379 14.55 -24.02 -18.44
CA LYS A 379 15.05 -25.39 -18.56
C LYS A 379 15.27 -25.81 -20.02
N GLN A 380 14.33 -25.45 -20.91
CA GLN A 380 14.42 -25.76 -22.33
C GLN A 380 15.53 -24.96 -23.03
N GLU A 381 15.72 -23.69 -22.63
CA GLU A 381 16.72 -22.80 -23.21
C GLU A 381 18.11 -22.92 -22.58
N GLY A 382 18.27 -23.69 -21.50
CA GLY A 382 19.51 -23.84 -20.74
C GLY A 382 19.96 -22.57 -20.02
N LYS A 383 19.01 -21.68 -19.69
CA LYS A 383 19.26 -20.45 -18.93
C LYS A 383 19.12 -20.71 -17.44
N THR A 384 19.94 -20.03 -16.63
CA THR A 384 19.93 -20.15 -15.16
C THR A 384 19.45 -18.87 -14.47
N VAL A 385 19.23 -17.78 -15.23
CA VAL A 385 18.83 -16.47 -14.68
C VAL A 385 17.54 -16.01 -15.37
N LEU A 386 16.51 -15.70 -14.60
CA LEU A 386 15.25 -15.10 -15.08
C LEU A 386 15.50 -13.64 -15.45
N ASP A 387 15.02 -13.22 -16.61
CA ASP A 387 15.09 -11.86 -17.10
C ASP A 387 14.37 -10.87 -16.16
N GLY A 388 15.02 -9.72 -15.90
CA GLY A 388 14.49 -8.68 -15.01
C GLY A 388 13.18 -8.05 -15.49
N GLU A 389 12.91 -8.04 -16.80
CA GLU A 389 11.63 -7.58 -17.37
C GLU A 389 10.49 -8.57 -17.04
N LYS A 390 10.76 -9.89 -17.13
CA LYS A 390 9.79 -10.91 -16.73
C LYS A 390 9.47 -10.83 -15.23
N MET A 391 10.49 -10.61 -14.39
CA MET A 391 10.32 -10.40 -12.95
C MET A 391 9.53 -9.11 -12.66
N PHE A 392 9.82 -8.02 -13.37
CA PHE A 392 9.10 -6.76 -13.26
C PHE A 392 7.62 -6.92 -13.65
N LYS A 393 7.33 -7.66 -14.72
CA LYS A 393 5.95 -7.94 -15.15
C LYS A 393 5.15 -8.71 -14.09
N LEU A 394 5.78 -9.68 -13.42
CA LEU A 394 5.16 -10.39 -12.28
C LEU A 394 4.79 -9.42 -11.15
N TYR A 395 5.67 -8.49 -10.83
CA TYR A 395 5.45 -7.51 -9.78
C TYR A 395 4.39 -6.46 -10.15
N ASP A 396 4.56 -5.82 -11.31
CA ASP A 396 3.75 -4.66 -11.71
C ASP A 396 2.34 -5.06 -12.16
N THR A 397 2.22 -6.09 -12.99
CA THR A 397 0.96 -6.50 -13.60
C THR A 397 0.17 -7.45 -12.71
N TYR A 398 0.85 -8.39 -12.07
CA TYR A 398 0.19 -9.45 -11.28
C TYR A 398 0.32 -9.24 -9.77
N GLY A 399 1.04 -8.21 -9.34
CA GLY A 399 1.23 -7.91 -7.91
C GLY A 399 1.99 -8.99 -7.15
N PHE A 400 2.81 -9.79 -7.83
CA PHE A 400 3.57 -10.90 -7.24
C PHE A 400 4.89 -10.36 -6.69
N PRO A 401 5.18 -10.50 -5.38
CA PRO A 401 6.39 -9.93 -4.78
C PRO A 401 7.68 -10.45 -5.44
N PRO A 402 8.66 -9.57 -5.71
CA PRO A 402 9.91 -9.98 -6.35
C PRO A 402 10.69 -10.98 -5.51
N GLU A 403 10.70 -10.84 -4.18
CA GLU A 403 11.38 -11.78 -3.27
C GLU A 403 10.72 -13.16 -3.28
N LEU A 404 9.41 -13.22 -3.45
CA LEU A 404 8.70 -14.49 -3.59
C LEU A 404 9.01 -15.17 -4.93
N THR A 405 9.22 -14.37 -5.99
CA THR A 405 9.73 -14.86 -7.27
C THR A 405 11.13 -15.46 -7.10
N GLU A 406 12.02 -14.76 -6.39
CA GLU A 406 13.38 -15.25 -6.09
C GLU A 406 13.36 -16.56 -5.29
N GLU A 407 12.53 -16.65 -4.26
CA GLU A 407 12.38 -17.85 -3.44
C GLU A 407 11.97 -19.07 -4.28
N ILE A 408 10.96 -18.89 -5.18
CA ILE A 408 10.52 -19.96 -6.07
C ILE A 408 11.61 -20.35 -7.09
N LEU A 409 12.36 -19.37 -7.60
CA LEU A 409 13.46 -19.64 -8.52
C LEU A 409 14.58 -20.42 -7.82
N LEU A 410 14.95 -20.03 -6.60
CA LEU A 410 15.96 -20.74 -5.79
C LEU A 410 15.55 -22.18 -5.45
N GLU A 411 14.28 -22.43 -5.17
CA GLU A 411 13.73 -23.77 -4.98
C GLU A 411 13.90 -24.69 -6.21
N ASN A 412 14.10 -24.10 -7.39
CA ASN A 412 14.31 -24.77 -8.68
C ASN A 412 15.75 -24.63 -9.19
N ASP A 413 16.71 -24.19 -8.38
CA ASP A 413 18.11 -23.95 -8.73
C ASP A 413 18.33 -22.83 -9.79
N PHE A 414 17.45 -21.83 -9.81
CA PHE A 414 17.53 -20.65 -10.67
C PHE A 414 17.73 -19.37 -9.87
N THR A 415 18.14 -18.30 -10.56
CA THR A 415 18.27 -16.95 -10.00
C THR A 415 17.53 -15.92 -10.87
N ALA A 416 17.42 -14.66 -10.40
CA ALA A 416 16.81 -13.57 -11.14
C ALA A 416 17.77 -12.41 -11.40
N ASP A 417 17.59 -11.70 -12.52
CA ASP A 417 18.28 -10.46 -12.85
C ASP A 417 17.68 -9.29 -12.04
N LYS A 418 18.25 -9.08 -10.84
CA LYS A 418 17.84 -8.00 -9.92
C LYS A 418 18.13 -6.60 -10.46
N ASP A 419 19.19 -6.44 -11.22
CA ASP A 419 19.57 -5.13 -11.74
C ASP A 419 18.66 -4.72 -12.90
N GLY A 420 18.31 -5.66 -13.78
CA GLY A 420 17.29 -5.45 -14.80
C GLY A 420 15.91 -5.15 -14.21
N PHE A 421 15.53 -5.80 -13.11
CA PHE A 421 14.31 -5.49 -12.38
C PHE A 421 14.32 -4.05 -11.83
N LYS A 422 15.40 -3.63 -11.17
CA LYS A 422 15.55 -2.26 -10.63
C LYS A 422 15.47 -1.21 -11.73
N ALA A 423 16.14 -1.46 -12.87
CA ALA A 423 16.11 -0.54 -14.01
C ALA A 423 14.69 -0.35 -14.57
N ASN A 424 13.89 -1.42 -14.66
CA ASN A 424 12.48 -1.32 -15.08
C ASN A 424 11.60 -0.58 -14.04
N MET A 425 11.86 -0.77 -12.75
CA MET A 425 11.21 -0.02 -11.67
C MET A 425 11.51 1.48 -11.74
N GLU A 426 12.76 1.87 -11.98
CA GLU A 426 13.14 3.28 -12.14
C GLU A 426 12.48 3.90 -13.37
N LYS A 427 12.50 3.21 -14.51
CA LYS A 427 11.84 3.66 -15.73
C LYS A 427 10.33 3.89 -15.53
N GLN A 428 9.66 3.01 -14.81
CA GLN A 428 8.24 3.19 -14.47
C GLN A 428 8.03 4.41 -13.55
N LYS A 429 8.88 4.59 -12.54
CA LYS A 429 8.83 5.77 -11.66
C LYS A 429 9.04 7.07 -12.43
N GLU A 430 9.98 7.08 -13.39
CA GLU A 430 10.20 8.23 -14.26
C GLU A 430 9.01 8.51 -15.17
N GLN A 431 8.42 7.49 -15.78
CA GLN A 431 7.20 7.62 -16.60
C GLN A 431 6.01 8.14 -15.76
N ALA A 432 5.83 7.63 -14.55
CA ALA A 432 4.81 8.11 -13.63
C ALA A 432 5.05 9.56 -13.17
N ARG A 433 6.32 9.98 -13.03
CA ARG A 433 6.70 11.37 -12.75
C ARG A 433 6.48 12.26 -13.97
N ALA A 434 6.88 11.81 -15.16
CA ALA A 434 6.70 12.56 -16.41
C ALA A 434 5.21 12.77 -16.74
N GLY A 435 4.35 11.78 -16.46
CA GLY A 435 2.90 11.92 -16.64
C GLY A 435 2.22 12.84 -15.63
N ARG A 436 2.92 13.26 -14.57
CA ARG A 436 2.43 14.22 -13.55
C ARG A 436 2.96 15.63 -13.72
N LYS A 437 3.96 15.84 -14.57
CA LYS A 437 4.60 17.14 -14.79
C LYS A 437 3.94 17.83 -15.97
N SER A 438 3.42 19.03 -15.77
CA SER A 438 3.26 20.02 -16.82
C SER A 438 4.67 20.50 -17.19
N GLU A 439 4.91 20.74 -18.48
CA GLU A 439 6.23 21.14 -19.05
C GLU A 439 6.85 22.39 -18.40
N ASP A 440 6.08 23.10 -17.59
CA ASP A 440 6.49 24.35 -16.92
C ASP A 440 7.28 24.18 -15.59
N GLU A 441 7.31 23.01 -14.97
CA GLU A 441 7.89 22.86 -13.61
C GLU A 441 9.41 22.61 -13.56
N GLU A 442 10.04 22.07 -14.59
CA GLU A 442 11.49 21.69 -14.55
C GLU A 442 12.45 22.88 -14.71
N GLY A 443 12.12 23.86 -15.56
CA GLY A 443 12.97 25.05 -15.75
C GLY A 443 13.00 26.00 -14.56
N TRP A 444 12.08 25.81 -13.59
CA TRP A 444 11.84 26.74 -12.48
C TRP A 444 12.61 26.43 -11.21
N LYS A 445 12.95 25.16 -10.95
CA LYS A 445 13.62 24.74 -9.71
C LYS A 445 15.13 25.07 -9.66
N GLU A 446 15.81 25.08 -10.79
CA GLU A 446 17.25 25.37 -10.82
C GLU A 446 17.59 26.87 -10.70
N ALA A 447 16.72 27.76 -11.17
CA ALA A 447 17.00 29.20 -11.15
C ALA A 447 16.78 29.90 -9.81
N VAL A 448 16.01 29.30 -8.90
CA VAL A 448 15.62 29.91 -7.61
C VAL A 448 16.66 29.64 -6.48
N SER A 449 17.55 28.65 -6.66
CA SER A 449 18.57 28.30 -5.64
C SER A 449 19.71 29.30 -5.46
N ALA A 450 19.74 30.38 -6.26
CA ALA A 450 20.88 31.31 -6.32
C ALA A 450 20.59 32.72 -5.77
N VAL A 451 19.37 33.00 -5.25
CA VAL A 451 19.05 34.38 -4.78
C VAL A 451 19.28 34.49 -3.29
N ASP A 452 20.29 35.23 -2.93
CA ASP A 452 20.60 35.59 -1.52
C ASP A 452 19.75 36.80 -1.10
N VAL A 453 18.52 36.51 -0.64
CA VAL A 453 17.64 37.56 -0.05
C VAL A 453 17.22 37.14 1.36
N PRO A 454 16.98 38.13 2.25
CA PRO A 454 16.50 37.87 3.60
C PRO A 454 15.17 37.09 3.60
N GLU A 455 14.89 36.37 4.69
CA GLU A 455 13.60 35.73 4.89
C GLU A 455 12.46 36.76 4.83
N THR A 456 11.38 36.39 4.13
CA THR A 456 10.18 37.22 4.02
C THR A 456 9.28 37.01 5.22
N LYS A 457 8.86 38.07 5.88
CA LYS A 457 7.86 38.00 6.96
C LYS A 457 6.47 37.77 6.37
N PHE A 458 5.88 36.60 6.67
CA PHE A 458 4.50 36.31 6.28
C PHE A 458 3.51 36.95 7.27
N VAL A 459 2.63 37.84 6.79
CA VAL A 459 1.61 38.52 7.61
C VAL A 459 0.17 38.08 7.24
N GLY A 460 0.03 37.17 6.26
CA GLY A 460 -1.25 36.77 5.64
C GLY A 460 -2.16 35.91 6.53
N TYR A 461 -1.77 35.56 7.75
CA TYR A 461 -2.69 34.94 8.70
C TYR A 461 -3.67 35.98 9.30
N ASN A 462 -3.21 37.22 9.47
CA ASN A 462 -3.95 38.25 10.17
C ASN A 462 -4.52 39.34 9.23
N THR A 463 -3.94 39.51 8.06
CA THR A 463 -4.31 40.57 7.12
C THR A 463 -4.24 40.08 5.67
N LEU A 464 -5.11 40.62 4.82
CA LEU A 464 -5.08 40.41 3.38
C LEU A 464 -4.36 41.52 2.62
N THR A 465 -3.78 42.48 3.34
CA THR A 465 -3.06 43.60 2.77
C THR A 465 -1.76 43.87 3.53
N SER A 466 -0.75 44.38 2.86
CA SER A 466 0.48 44.87 3.52
C SER A 466 1.13 45.99 2.70
N GLU A 467 1.80 46.86 3.37
CA GLU A 467 2.82 47.72 2.76
C GLU A 467 4.15 46.98 2.81
N SER A 468 4.79 46.82 1.66
CA SER A 468 5.97 45.95 1.53
C SER A 468 7.04 46.65 0.71
N LYS A 469 8.32 46.27 0.93
CA LYS A 469 9.45 46.79 0.18
C LYS A 469 9.96 45.71 -0.79
N VAL A 470 10.25 46.10 -2.01
CA VAL A 470 10.85 45.23 -3.02
C VAL A 470 12.32 44.99 -2.69
N LEU A 471 12.71 43.76 -2.39
CA LEU A 471 14.10 43.38 -2.05
C LEU A 471 14.88 42.94 -3.29
N ALA A 472 14.22 42.25 -4.23
CA ALA A 472 14.86 41.75 -5.44
C ALA A 472 13.83 41.56 -6.57
N ILE A 473 14.30 41.67 -7.81
CA ILE A 473 13.56 41.39 -9.03
C ILE A 473 14.39 40.44 -9.89
N LEU A 474 13.78 39.35 -10.39
CA LEU A 474 14.40 38.44 -11.36
C LEU A 474 13.64 38.44 -12.67
N LYS A 475 14.38 38.59 -13.78
CA LYS A 475 13.90 38.44 -15.15
C LYS A 475 14.58 37.23 -15.79
N SER A 476 13.83 36.25 -16.24
CA SER A 476 14.36 35.03 -16.89
C SER A 476 15.48 34.33 -16.12
N GLY A 477 15.46 34.45 -14.74
CA GLY A 477 16.46 33.85 -13.87
C GLY A 477 17.60 34.77 -13.44
N ASP A 478 17.80 35.94 -14.06
CA ASP A 478 18.84 36.89 -13.72
C ASP A 478 18.32 38.05 -12.85
N MET A 479 19.17 38.56 -11.98
CA MET A 479 18.86 39.74 -11.15
C MET A 479 18.69 40.97 -12.03
N ALA A 480 17.66 41.76 -11.74
CA ALA A 480 17.35 43.01 -12.44
C ALA A 480 17.09 44.15 -11.42
N ASP A 481 17.49 45.35 -11.77
CA ASP A 481 17.25 46.54 -10.93
C ASP A 481 15.81 47.02 -11.04
N PHE A 482 15.13 46.73 -12.16
CA PHE A 482 13.75 47.14 -12.42
C PHE A 482 13.05 46.22 -13.41
N ALA A 483 11.71 46.36 -13.47
CA ALA A 483 10.86 45.70 -14.46
C ALA A 483 9.79 46.69 -14.99
N ASP A 484 9.43 46.51 -16.27
CA ASP A 484 8.51 47.38 -17.01
C ASP A 484 7.20 46.70 -17.37
N GLN A 485 6.23 47.50 -17.78
CA GLN A 485 4.90 47.05 -18.20
C GLN A 485 4.99 45.94 -19.29
N GLY A 486 4.16 44.90 -19.15
CA GLY A 486 4.07 43.76 -20.06
C GLY A 486 5.05 42.65 -19.76
N GLU A 487 5.97 42.82 -18.79
CA GLU A 487 6.91 41.77 -18.36
C GLU A 487 6.29 40.87 -17.31
N THR A 488 6.66 39.59 -17.35
CA THR A 488 6.42 38.66 -16.27
C THR A 488 7.74 38.45 -15.54
N VAL A 489 7.75 38.76 -14.24
CA VAL A 489 8.95 38.78 -13.42
C VAL A 489 8.70 38.15 -12.05
N ARG A 490 9.77 37.81 -11.33
CA ARG A 490 9.72 37.37 -9.95
C ARG A 490 10.16 38.48 -9.02
N ILE A 491 9.34 38.75 -8.01
CA ILE A 491 9.58 39.82 -7.02
C ILE A 491 9.69 39.16 -5.64
N TYR A 492 10.70 39.60 -4.89
CA TYR A 492 10.89 39.25 -3.49
C TYR A 492 10.61 40.46 -2.63
N LEU A 493 9.82 40.27 -1.57
CA LEU A 493 9.38 41.31 -0.65
C LEU A 493 9.91 41.06 0.75
N ASP A 494 10.10 42.14 1.56
CA ASP A 494 10.45 42.04 2.96
C ASP A 494 9.34 41.43 3.82
N GLN A 495 8.09 41.70 3.49
CA GLN A 495 6.93 41.09 4.09
C GLN A 495 5.83 40.85 3.02
N THR A 496 4.96 39.88 3.26
CA THR A 496 3.89 39.56 2.31
C THR A 496 2.63 39.04 2.99
N PRO A 497 1.41 39.41 2.47
CA PRO A 497 0.16 38.79 2.87
C PRO A 497 -0.19 37.57 2.03
N PHE A 498 0.53 37.30 0.92
CA PHE A 498 0.28 36.21 0.01
C PHE A 498 0.79 34.88 0.56
N TYR A 499 -0.07 33.88 0.66
CA TYR A 499 0.30 32.52 1.01
C TYR A 499 1.05 31.86 -0.15
N ALA A 500 2.19 31.29 0.13
CA ALA A 500 2.93 30.47 -0.82
C ALA A 500 2.43 29.03 -0.83
N GLU A 501 2.46 28.37 -1.99
CA GLU A 501 2.09 26.97 -2.10
C GLU A 501 2.86 26.11 -1.11
N GLY A 502 2.14 25.34 -0.30
CA GLY A 502 2.75 24.49 0.73
C GLY A 502 1.71 23.73 1.54
N GLY A 503 2.10 22.60 2.12
CA GLY A 503 1.21 21.78 2.95
C GLY A 503 -0.05 21.28 2.23
N GLY A 504 -0.01 21.15 0.88
CA GLY A 504 -1.15 20.76 0.08
C GLY A 504 -2.15 21.90 -0.23
N GLN A 505 -1.90 23.12 0.25
CA GLN A 505 -2.71 24.29 -0.10
C GLN A 505 -2.06 25.06 -1.25
N ILE A 506 -2.87 25.46 -2.23
CA ILE A 506 -2.47 26.30 -3.36
C ILE A 506 -2.12 27.72 -2.90
N TYR A 507 -1.26 28.38 -3.67
CA TYR A 507 -0.85 29.77 -3.46
C TYR A 507 -2.00 30.78 -3.62
N ASP A 508 -1.84 31.97 -3.07
CA ASP A 508 -2.73 33.10 -3.31
C ASP A 508 -2.42 33.84 -4.60
N THR A 509 -3.46 34.51 -5.08
CA THR A 509 -3.39 35.52 -6.16
C THR A 509 -3.85 36.87 -5.66
N GLY A 510 -3.62 37.92 -6.44
CA GLY A 510 -4.07 39.26 -6.13
C GLY A 510 -3.27 40.31 -6.88
N VAL A 511 -3.08 41.47 -6.28
CA VAL A 511 -2.48 42.62 -6.93
C VAL A 511 -1.40 43.23 -6.05
N ILE A 512 -0.33 43.72 -6.69
CA ILE A 512 0.71 44.54 -6.07
C ILE A 512 0.63 45.90 -6.78
N GLU A 513 0.48 46.98 -6.01
CA GLU A 513 0.27 48.35 -6.52
C GLU A 513 1.22 49.35 -5.86
N ALA A 514 1.63 50.35 -6.61
CA ALA A 514 2.29 51.56 -6.12
C ALA A 514 1.83 52.76 -6.99
N ASP A 515 2.31 53.96 -6.72
CA ASP A 515 1.97 55.15 -7.51
C ASP A 515 2.43 54.93 -8.97
N GLY A 516 1.45 54.88 -9.87
CA GLY A 516 1.69 54.62 -11.29
C GLY A 516 2.07 53.20 -11.67
N PHE A 517 2.07 52.22 -10.73
CA PHE A 517 2.45 50.84 -10.92
C PHE A 517 1.32 49.91 -10.51
N LYS A 518 1.11 48.83 -11.30
CA LYS A 518 0.19 47.74 -10.97
C LYS A 518 0.68 46.44 -11.56
N ALA A 519 0.70 45.41 -10.77
CA ALA A 519 1.02 44.04 -11.21
C ALA A 519 0.03 43.01 -10.66
N SER A 520 -0.26 41.96 -11.44
CA SER A 520 -1.07 40.82 -11.04
C SER A 520 -0.16 39.68 -10.53
N VAL A 521 -0.43 39.18 -9.34
CA VAL A 521 0.26 38.02 -8.77
C VAL A 521 -0.31 36.74 -9.37
N ARG A 522 0.53 35.99 -10.11
CA ARG A 522 0.19 34.76 -10.81
C ARG A 522 0.41 33.53 -9.95
N SER A 523 1.53 33.48 -9.24
CA SER A 523 1.90 32.40 -8.32
C SER A 523 2.78 32.92 -7.18
N VAL A 524 2.78 32.16 -6.08
CA VAL A 524 3.67 32.44 -4.93
C VAL A 524 4.27 31.12 -4.44
N SER A 525 5.59 31.06 -4.36
CA SER A 525 6.35 29.93 -3.83
C SER A 525 7.28 30.36 -2.71
N LYS A 526 7.74 29.42 -1.88
CA LYS A 526 8.64 29.69 -0.76
C LYS A 526 9.90 28.81 -0.84
N GLN A 527 11.08 29.42 -0.72
CA GLN A 527 12.35 28.71 -0.63
C GLN A 527 13.26 29.42 0.40
N ASN A 528 13.90 28.64 1.26
CA ASN A 528 14.81 29.12 2.31
C ASN A 528 14.27 30.32 3.10
N GLY A 529 12.97 30.30 3.43
CA GLY A 529 12.32 31.40 4.16
C GLY A 529 11.86 32.59 3.30
N ALA A 530 12.36 32.76 2.07
CA ALA A 530 11.98 33.84 1.18
C ALA A 530 10.75 33.47 0.32
N PHE A 531 9.82 34.42 0.13
CA PHE A 531 8.64 34.27 -0.70
C PHE A 531 8.88 34.89 -2.09
N CYS A 532 8.77 34.06 -3.12
CA CYS A 532 8.91 34.43 -4.52
C CYS A 532 7.53 34.66 -5.13
N HIS A 533 7.24 35.88 -5.54
CA HIS A 533 5.98 36.26 -6.20
C HIS A 533 6.21 36.37 -7.70
N GLU A 534 5.62 35.50 -8.48
CA GLU A 534 5.56 35.64 -9.93
C GLU A 534 4.45 36.60 -10.30
N VAL A 535 4.83 37.70 -10.94
CA VAL A 535 3.89 38.79 -11.26
C VAL A 535 3.97 39.16 -12.72
N GLU A 536 2.80 39.51 -13.28
CA GLU A 536 2.67 40.17 -14.58
C GLU A 536 2.45 41.64 -14.37
N ILE A 537 3.32 42.47 -14.93
CA ILE A 537 3.20 43.94 -14.79
C ILE A 537 2.15 44.45 -15.76
N LEU A 538 1.02 44.89 -15.21
CA LEU A 538 -0.12 45.40 -15.97
C LEU A 538 0.05 46.85 -16.39
N ASN A 539 0.73 47.65 -15.54
CA ASN A 539 0.95 49.07 -15.79
C ASN A 539 2.20 49.56 -15.06
N GLY A 540 2.94 50.48 -15.67
CA GLY A 540 4.03 51.21 -15.08
C GLY A 540 5.35 50.42 -14.95
N LYS A 541 6.19 50.81 -14.00
CA LYS A 541 7.53 50.30 -13.75
C LYS A 541 7.74 50.12 -12.25
N ILE A 542 8.47 49.08 -11.89
CA ILE A 542 8.89 48.77 -10.51
C ILE A 542 10.39 48.64 -10.41
N SER A 543 11.01 49.11 -9.34
CA SER A 543 12.46 49.03 -9.08
C SER A 543 12.75 48.39 -7.72
N VAL A 544 13.90 47.79 -7.59
CA VAL A 544 14.40 47.31 -6.28
C VAL A 544 14.48 48.50 -5.30
N GLY A 545 13.91 48.28 -4.12
CA GLY A 545 13.83 49.30 -3.07
C GLY A 545 12.51 50.10 -3.01
N ASP A 546 11.65 49.94 -4.03
CA ASP A 546 10.33 50.58 -4.03
C ASP A 546 9.42 50.04 -2.94
N ASN A 547 8.53 50.87 -2.43
CA ASN A 547 7.46 50.49 -1.53
C ASN A 547 6.19 50.17 -2.34
N VAL A 548 5.53 49.07 -2.04
CA VAL A 548 4.37 48.58 -2.71
C VAL A 548 3.30 48.19 -1.71
N SER A 549 2.03 48.37 -2.12
CA SER A 549 0.88 47.88 -1.38
C SER A 549 0.44 46.55 -1.99
N CYS A 550 0.33 45.52 -1.19
CA CYS A 550 -0.08 44.15 -1.60
C CYS A 550 -1.53 43.91 -1.21
N PHE A 551 -2.31 43.33 -2.12
CA PHE A 551 -3.75 43.04 -1.94
C PHE A 551 -4.02 41.62 -2.40
N VAL A 552 -4.34 40.73 -1.44
CA VAL A 552 -4.73 39.34 -1.74
C VAL A 552 -6.15 39.30 -2.28
N ASP A 553 -6.42 38.45 -3.28
CA ASP A 553 -7.78 38.14 -3.72
C ASP A 553 -8.58 37.52 -2.59
N ARG A 554 -9.39 38.32 -1.94
CA ARG A 554 -10.20 37.94 -0.79
C ARG A 554 -11.16 36.80 -1.08
N VAL A 555 -11.77 36.80 -2.27
CA VAL A 555 -12.77 35.80 -2.62
C VAL A 555 -12.11 34.45 -2.75
N ARG A 556 -11.01 34.36 -3.50
CA ARG A 556 -10.24 33.15 -3.70
C ARG A 556 -9.65 32.63 -2.38
N ARG A 557 -9.02 33.50 -1.56
CA ARG A 557 -8.47 33.15 -0.25
C ARG A 557 -9.54 32.54 0.66
N ASN A 558 -10.71 33.16 0.73
CA ASN A 558 -11.79 32.64 1.57
C ASN A 558 -12.29 31.28 1.10
N MET A 559 -12.37 31.02 -0.21
CA MET A 559 -12.77 29.73 -0.74
C MET A 559 -11.72 28.65 -0.41
N VAL A 560 -10.43 28.95 -0.56
CA VAL A 560 -9.34 28.05 -0.18
C VAL A 560 -9.37 27.77 1.32
N ALA A 561 -9.53 28.79 2.17
CA ALA A 561 -9.58 28.64 3.63
C ALA A 561 -10.75 27.75 4.09
N ARG A 562 -11.94 27.89 3.44
CA ARG A 562 -13.10 27.01 3.69
C ARG A 562 -12.81 25.56 3.39
N ASN A 563 -12.28 25.29 2.19
CA ASN A 563 -11.90 23.93 1.78
C ASN A 563 -10.81 23.37 2.68
N HIS A 564 -9.84 24.16 3.13
CA HIS A 564 -8.77 23.70 4.01
C HIS A 564 -9.32 23.33 5.39
N THR A 565 -10.14 24.19 5.99
CA THR A 565 -10.76 23.87 7.28
C THR A 565 -11.69 22.67 7.18
N ALA A 566 -12.47 22.54 6.08
CA ALA A 566 -13.28 21.37 5.81
C ALA A 566 -12.46 20.07 5.72
N THR A 567 -11.20 20.16 5.24
CA THR A 567 -10.28 19.01 5.20
C THR A 567 -9.94 18.49 6.60
N HIS A 568 -9.72 19.38 7.58
CA HIS A 568 -9.49 19.00 8.97
C HIS A 568 -10.72 18.33 9.60
N LEU A 569 -11.92 18.87 9.34
CA LEU A 569 -13.16 18.25 9.81
C LEU A 569 -13.36 16.86 9.17
N LEU A 570 -13.09 16.75 7.85
CA LEU A 570 -13.16 15.48 7.11
C LEU A 570 -12.19 14.44 7.68
N HIS A 571 -10.94 14.82 7.95
CA HIS A 571 -9.94 13.91 8.53
C HIS A 571 -10.42 13.34 9.87
N LYS A 572 -10.92 14.21 10.75
CA LYS A 572 -11.44 13.77 12.04
C LYS A 572 -12.69 12.91 11.91
N ALA A 573 -13.64 13.27 11.05
CA ALA A 573 -14.84 12.48 10.79
C ALA A 573 -14.51 11.08 10.25
N LEU A 574 -13.54 10.97 9.32
CA LEU A 574 -13.05 9.69 8.83
C LEU A 574 -12.47 8.82 9.95
N ARG A 575 -11.68 9.41 10.85
CA ARG A 575 -11.14 8.68 12.02
C ARG A 575 -12.23 8.17 12.94
N MET A 576 -13.32 8.93 13.13
CA MET A 576 -14.46 8.53 13.96
C MET A 576 -15.27 7.39 13.36
N VAL A 577 -15.55 7.46 12.05
CA VAL A 577 -16.44 6.49 11.36
C VAL A 577 -15.69 5.23 10.94
N VAL A 578 -14.45 5.39 10.45
CA VAL A 578 -13.68 4.30 9.84
C VAL A 578 -12.67 3.71 10.82
N GLY A 579 -12.04 4.56 11.64
CA GLY A 579 -11.12 4.13 12.68
C GLY A 579 -9.87 5.01 12.82
N GLU A 580 -9.23 4.94 13.98
CA GLU A 580 -8.07 5.77 14.34
C GLU A 580 -6.82 5.53 13.47
N HIS A 581 -6.77 4.45 12.70
CA HIS A 581 -5.70 4.14 11.76
C HIS A 581 -5.67 5.06 10.54
N ILE A 582 -6.72 5.85 10.32
CA ILE A 582 -6.78 6.82 9.24
C ILE A 582 -5.72 7.90 9.49
N GLN A 583 -4.80 8.03 8.52
CA GLN A 583 -3.75 9.03 8.50
C GLN A 583 -3.70 9.69 7.13
N GLN A 584 -3.36 10.96 7.10
CA GLN A 584 -3.18 11.67 5.84
C GLN A 584 -1.97 11.07 5.08
N ALA A 585 -2.20 10.66 3.85
CA ALA A 585 -1.17 10.24 2.89
C ALA A 585 -0.85 11.35 1.87
N GLY A 586 -1.77 12.29 1.69
CA GLY A 586 -1.63 13.46 0.84
C GLY A 586 -2.84 14.36 0.94
N SER A 587 -2.69 15.62 0.57
CA SER A 587 -3.78 16.61 0.54
C SER A 587 -3.56 17.58 -0.61
N PHE A 588 -4.64 18.07 -1.18
CA PHE A 588 -4.62 19.19 -2.11
C PHE A 588 -5.89 20.04 -1.93
N VAL A 589 -5.70 21.34 -1.75
CA VAL A 589 -6.78 22.29 -1.47
C VAL A 589 -6.64 23.51 -2.39
N ASN A 590 -7.68 23.78 -3.15
CA ASN A 590 -7.80 24.97 -3.98
C ASN A 590 -9.15 25.68 -3.76
N GLU A 591 -9.44 26.72 -4.53
CA GLU A 591 -10.69 27.48 -4.43
C GLU A 591 -11.94 26.70 -4.84
N ASN A 592 -11.80 25.63 -5.64
CA ASN A 592 -12.92 24.88 -6.20
C ASN A 592 -13.24 23.61 -5.41
N SER A 593 -12.23 22.97 -4.86
CA SER A 593 -12.36 21.64 -4.23
C SER A 593 -11.26 21.35 -3.23
N LEU A 594 -11.46 20.32 -2.48
CA LEU A 594 -10.42 19.66 -1.67
C LEU A 594 -10.29 18.21 -2.08
N ARG A 595 -9.07 17.69 -1.96
CA ARG A 595 -8.70 16.30 -2.14
C ARG A 595 -7.94 15.81 -0.92
N PHE A 596 -8.37 14.72 -0.36
CA PHE A 596 -7.76 14.11 0.81
C PHE A 596 -7.43 12.65 0.55
N ASP A 597 -6.14 12.33 0.55
CA ASP A 597 -5.61 10.98 0.40
C ASP A 597 -5.28 10.44 1.79
N PHE A 598 -5.80 9.26 2.13
CA PHE A 598 -5.69 8.69 3.47
C PHE A 598 -5.41 7.19 3.44
N THR A 599 -4.80 6.71 4.52
CA THR A 599 -4.47 5.28 4.67
C THR A 599 -5.73 4.48 5.00
N HIS A 600 -6.14 3.61 4.07
CA HIS A 600 -7.20 2.63 4.32
C HIS A 600 -7.11 1.49 3.30
N PHE A 601 -7.49 0.28 3.72
CA PHE A 601 -7.26 -0.96 2.99
C PHE A 601 -8.42 -1.40 2.07
N GLU A 602 -9.62 -0.81 2.24
CA GLU A 602 -10.84 -1.12 1.46
C GLU A 602 -11.58 0.15 1.03
N GLY A 603 -12.57 0.03 0.12
CA GLY A 603 -13.46 1.13 -0.21
C GLY A 603 -14.44 1.42 0.91
N LEU A 604 -14.79 2.68 1.12
CA LEU A 604 -15.81 3.07 2.09
C LEU A 604 -17.20 2.67 1.58
N THR A 605 -18.05 2.23 2.50
CA THR A 605 -19.46 1.97 2.17
C THR A 605 -20.24 3.27 1.95
N LYS A 606 -21.36 3.18 1.26
CA LYS A 606 -22.22 4.34 1.05
C LYS A 606 -22.75 4.91 2.36
N GLU A 607 -22.97 4.05 3.34
CA GLU A 607 -23.41 4.40 4.68
C GLU A 607 -22.33 5.18 5.42
N GLN A 608 -21.08 4.70 5.39
CA GLN A 608 -19.92 5.38 5.98
C GLN A 608 -19.70 6.75 5.35
N LEU A 609 -19.77 6.85 4.01
CA LEU A 609 -19.62 8.13 3.31
C LEU A 609 -20.70 9.13 3.71
N LYS A 610 -21.96 8.68 3.85
CA LYS A 610 -23.07 9.54 4.32
C LYS A 610 -22.87 9.99 5.75
N GLU A 611 -22.39 9.11 6.62
CA GLU A 611 -22.12 9.40 8.02
C GLU A 611 -20.98 10.42 8.17
N VAL A 612 -19.88 10.23 7.43
CA VAL A 612 -18.77 11.20 7.38
C VAL A 612 -19.26 12.56 6.91
N GLU A 613 -20.02 12.63 5.81
CA GLU A 613 -20.60 13.88 5.29
C GLU A 613 -21.52 14.55 6.31
N ALA A 614 -22.35 13.77 7.01
CA ALA A 614 -23.25 14.27 8.05
C ALA A 614 -22.49 14.86 9.22
N ILE A 615 -21.47 14.16 9.75
CA ILE A 615 -20.63 14.64 10.85
C ILE A 615 -19.93 15.95 10.49
N VAL A 616 -19.33 16.03 9.31
CA VAL A 616 -18.67 17.28 8.85
C VAL A 616 -19.66 18.44 8.81
N ASN A 617 -20.86 18.23 8.24
CA ASN A 617 -21.88 19.28 8.19
C ASN A 617 -22.45 19.62 9.58
N GLU A 618 -22.55 18.67 10.50
CA GLU A 618 -22.93 18.93 11.89
C GLU A 618 -21.91 19.85 12.57
N GLU A 619 -20.63 19.59 12.43
CA GLU A 619 -19.55 20.42 13.01
C GLU A 619 -19.50 21.83 12.38
N ILE A 620 -19.77 21.94 11.08
CA ILE A 620 -19.94 23.23 10.41
C ILE A 620 -21.09 24.03 11.08
N ASN A 621 -22.22 23.36 11.35
CA ASN A 621 -23.40 24.00 11.93
C ASN A 621 -23.31 24.26 13.44
N ARG A 622 -22.24 23.82 14.12
CA ARG A 622 -21.97 24.17 15.52
C ARG A 622 -21.41 25.58 15.68
N PHE A 623 -20.89 26.16 14.58
CA PHE A 623 -20.30 27.51 14.59
C PHE A 623 -19.14 27.64 15.61
N GLU A 624 -18.31 26.62 15.73
CA GLU A 624 -17.16 26.62 16.61
C GLU A 624 -16.05 27.55 16.08
N ASP A 625 -15.37 28.24 17.01
CA ASP A 625 -14.24 29.08 16.66
C ASP A 625 -13.05 28.22 16.19
N VAL A 626 -12.35 28.72 15.18
CA VAL A 626 -11.10 28.13 14.65
C VAL A 626 -9.92 28.91 15.22
N GLU A 627 -9.33 28.34 16.25
CA GLU A 627 -8.21 28.98 16.94
C GLU A 627 -6.86 28.50 16.40
N THR A 628 -5.90 29.40 16.36
CA THR A 628 -4.53 29.10 15.98
C THR A 628 -3.58 29.48 17.11
N LEU A 629 -2.66 28.57 17.46
CA LEU A 629 -1.69 28.78 18.52
C LEU A 629 -0.28 28.38 18.03
N GLU A 630 0.67 29.30 18.15
CA GLU A 630 2.09 28.97 17.98
C GLU A 630 2.65 28.51 19.33
N THR A 631 3.20 27.30 19.37
CA THR A 631 3.70 26.68 20.59
C THR A 631 4.80 25.66 20.26
N ASP A 632 5.48 25.14 21.28
CA ASP A 632 6.39 24.03 21.12
C ASP A 632 5.63 22.71 20.84
N ILE A 633 6.34 21.75 20.23
CA ILE A 633 5.74 20.48 19.78
C ILE A 633 5.20 19.63 20.95
N GLU A 634 5.82 19.70 22.13
CA GLU A 634 5.40 18.90 23.30
C GLU A 634 4.10 19.45 23.87
N THR A 635 3.97 20.76 23.96
CA THR A 635 2.71 21.42 24.36
C THR A 635 1.59 21.13 23.35
N ALA A 636 1.87 21.16 22.05
CA ALA A 636 0.89 20.82 21.02
C ALA A 636 0.40 19.38 21.17
N LYS A 637 1.31 18.41 21.34
CA LYS A 637 0.97 17.00 21.57
C LYS A 637 0.18 16.80 22.87
N SER A 638 0.52 17.50 23.95
CA SER A 638 -0.19 17.41 25.22
C SER A 638 -1.64 17.89 25.10
N LYS A 639 -1.92 18.78 24.14
CA LYS A 639 -3.26 19.26 23.78
C LYS A 639 -3.98 18.34 22.77
N GLY A 640 -3.38 17.20 22.40
CA GLY A 640 -3.96 16.23 21.49
C GLY A 640 -3.78 16.57 20.01
N ALA A 641 -2.87 17.50 19.67
CA ALA A 641 -2.62 17.85 18.29
C ALA A 641 -2.09 16.65 17.49
N MET A 642 -2.72 16.37 16.37
CA MET A 642 -2.25 15.38 15.41
C MET A 642 -1.09 15.99 14.61
N ALA A 643 0.06 15.32 14.67
CA ALA A 643 1.23 15.63 13.85
C ALA A 643 1.30 14.65 12.67
N LEU A 644 1.53 15.14 11.46
CA LEU A 644 1.70 14.29 10.30
C LEU A 644 3.00 13.49 10.40
N PHE A 645 2.95 12.19 10.15
CA PHE A 645 4.14 11.36 10.14
C PHE A 645 5.04 11.73 8.96
N GLY A 646 6.30 12.05 9.26
CA GLY A 646 7.33 12.29 8.25
C GLY A 646 7.61 13.77 7.94
N GLU A 647 6.88 14.72 8.46
CA GLU A 647 7.24 16.14 8.38
C GLU A 647 8.29 16.53 9.43
N LYS A 648 9.21 17.40 9.01
CA LYS A 648 10.16 18.03 9.93
C LYS A 648 9.50 19.27 10.51
N TYR A 649 9.13 19.18 11.76
CA TYR A 649 8.65 20.34 12.51
C TYR A 649 9.85 21.07 13.15
N GLY A 650 9.84 22.40 13.13
CA GLY A 650 10.79 23.20 13.90
C GLY A 650 10.47 23.16 15.40
N ASP A 651 11.27 23.88 16.19
CA ASP A 651 11.06 24.00 17.64
C ASP A 651 9.70 24.65 17.96
N THR A 652 9.23 25.55 17.09
CA THR A 652 7.91 26.18 17.17
C THR A 652 7.01 25.63 16.07
N VAL A 653 5.80 25.19 16.43
CA VAL A 653 4.78 24.64 15.54
C VAL A 653 3.49 25.45 15.63
N ARG A 654 2.76 25.54 14.52
CA ARG A 654 1.44 26.18 14.48
C ARG A 654 0.38 25.10 14.61
N MET A 655 -0.39 25.15 15.69
CA MET A 655 -1.51 24.28 15.98
C MET A 655 -2.80 25.00 15.58
N VAL A 656 -3.69 24.28 14.87
CA VAL A 656 -5.02 24.74 14.48
C VAL A 656 -6.06 23.86 15.16
N SER A 657 -7.01 24.46 15.87
CA SER A 657 -8.11 23.77 16.54
C SER A 657 -9.45 24.27 16.04
N CYS A 658 -10.34 23.36 15.63
CA CYS A 658 -11.74 23.64 15.32
C CYS A 658 -12.55 23.22 16.56
N GLY A 659 -12.79 24.14 17.48
CA GLY A 659 -13.33 23.83 18.80
C GLY A 659 -12.53 22.71 19.48
N ASN A 660 -13.27 21.73 20.02
CA ASN A 660 -12.68 20.50 20.58
C ASN A 660 -12.74 19.31 19.62
N PHE A 661 -13.24 19.50 18.39
CA PHE A 661 -13.47 18.41 17.45
C PHE A 661 -12.18 17.98 16.73
N SER A 662 -11.44 18.93 16.13
CA SER A 662 -10.19 18.65 15.44
C SER A 662 -9.07 19.53 15.93
N VAL A 663 -7.91 18.96 16.26
CA VAL A 663 -6.70 19.67 16.66
C VAL A 663 -5.53 19.09 15.85
N GLU A 664 -4.92 19.92 14.98
CA GLU A 664 -3.88 19.46 14.05
C GLU A 664 -2.74 20.47 13.92
N LEU A 665 -1.54 20.02 13.59
CA LEU A 665 -0.43 20.88 13.20
C LEU A 665 -0.60 21.29 11.75
N CYS A 666 -0.80 22.58 11.48
CA CYS A 666 -1.07 23.08 10.15
C CYS A 666 -0.54 24.50 9.92
N GLY A 667 0.21 24.68 8.80
CA GLY A 667 0.69 25.99 8.35
C GLY A 667 -0.20 26.71 7.35
N GLY A 668 -1.38 26.15 7.00
CA GLY A 668 -2.28 26.72 6.01
C GLY A 668 -3.17 27.86 6.51
N THR A 669 -3.96 28.41 5.63
CA THR A 669 -4.96 29.44 5.97
C THR A 669 -6.32 28.81 6.25
N HIS A 670 -7.00 29.30 7.28
CA HIS A 670 -8.26 28.76 7.78
C HIS A 670 -9.32 29.86 7.94
N VAL A 671 -10.57 29.44 8.00
CA VAL A 671 -11.67 30.31 8.42
C VAL A 671 -11.56 30.61 9.92
N HIS A 672 -12.23 31.65 10.39
CA HIS A 672 -12.23 32.01 11.82
C HIS A 672 -13.30 31.25 12.63
N ASN A 673 -14.32 30.77 11.94
CA ASN A 673 -15.41 30.00 12.53
C ASN A 673 -15.87 28.93 11.56
N THR A 674 -16.17 27.71 12.07
CA THR A 674 -16.56 26.58 11.21
C THR A 674 -17.79 26.88 10.35
N GLY A 675 -18.71 27.74 10.81
CA GLY A 675 -19.88 28.17 10.06
C GLY A 675 -19.56 28.91 8.76
N GLU A 676 -18.37 29.54 8.64
CA GLU A 676 -17.94 30.19 7.42
C GLU A 676 -17.70 29.20 6.26
N ILE A 677 -17.51 27.91 6.56
CA ILE A 677 -17.40 26.87 5.53
C ILE A 677 -18.69 26.77 4.71
N GLY A 678 -19.84 27.03 5.35
CA GLY A 678 -21.17 26.95 4.77
C GLY A 678 -21.71 25.53 4.75
N CYS A 679 -21.60 24.82 3.65
CA CYS A 679 -21.97 23.41 3.54
C CYS A 679 -20.86 22.60 2.88
N PHE A 680 -20.85 21.29 3.13
CA PHE A 680 -19.83 20.35 2.65
C PHE A 680 -20.50 19.21 1.88
N LYS A 681 -19.88 18.77 0.77
CA LYS A 681 -20.37 17.68 -0.05
C LYS A 681 -19.22 16.79 -0.52
N LEU A 682 -19.35 15.49 -0.29
CA LEU A 682 -18.48 14.48 -0.88
C LEU A 682 -18.86 14.28 -2.35
N LEU A 683 -17.84 14.28 -3.22
CA LEU A 683 -17.99 14.05 -4.66
C LEU A 683 -17.69 12.61 -5.04
N SER A 684 -16.53 12.13 -4.60
CA SER A 684 -16.03 10.79 -4.96
C SER A 684 -15.20 10.18 -3.84
N GLU A 685 -15.12 8.85 -3.85
CA GLU A 685 -14.18 8.06 -3.06
C GLU A 685 -13.61 6.98 -3.97
N SER A 686 -12.27 6.86 -4.03
CA SER A 686 -11.57 5.93 -4.92
C SER A 686 -10.24 5.46 -4.36
N GLY A 687 -9.72 4.34 -4.90
CA GLY A 687 -8.36 3.87 -4.59
C GLY A 687 -7.33 4.60 -5.45
N VAL A 688 -6.25 5.08 -4.83
CA VAL A 688 -5.12 5.73 -5.53
C VAL A 688 -3.93 4.79 -5.61
N ALA A 689 -3.66 4.11 -4.51
CA ALA A 689 -2.60 3.12 -4.40
C ALA A 689 -3.05 2.03 -3.42
N SER A 690 -2.29 0.95 -3.35
CA SER A 690 -2.59 -0.08 -2.36
C SER A 690 -2.46 0.47 -0.94
N GLY A 691 -3.53 0.37 -0.16
CA GLY A 691 -3.59 0.93 1.19
C GLY A 691 -3.81 2.44 1.25
N VAL A 692 -4.07 3.12 0.12
CA VAL A 692 -4.37 4.56 0.08
C VAL A 692 -5.65 4.80 -0.68
N ARG A 693 -6.57 5.50 -0.03
CA ARG A 693 -7.86 5.94 -0.56
C ARG A 693 -7.87 7.45 -0.75
N ARG A 694 -8.65 7.93 -1.70
CA ARG A 694 -8.84 9.34 -2.02
C ARG A 694 -10.29 9.73 -1.85
N ILE A 695 -10.53 10.82 -1.18
CA ILE A 695 -11.80 11.53 -1.18
C ILE A 695 -11.61 12.87 -1.88
N GLU A 696 -12.56 13.21 -2.73
CA GLU A 696 -12.74 14.54 -3.29
C GLU A 696 -14.03 15.14 -2.77
N ALA A 697 -13.99 16.41 -2.39
CA ALA A 697 -15.11 17.10 -1.80
C ALA A 697 -15.08 18.59 -2.14
N VAL A 698 -16.21 19.26 -1.91
CA VAL A 698 -16.39 20.69 -2.12
C VAL A 698 -17.10 21.33 -0.94
N SER A 699 -16.94 22.64 -0.80
CA SER A 699 -17.65 23.41 0.23
C SER A 699 -18.36 24.66 -0.34
N ALA A 700 -19.19 25.29 0.48
CA ALA A 700 -19.85 26.58 0.19
C ALA A 700 -20.61 26.62 -1.14
N GLY A 701 -20.34 27.63 -1.97
CA GLY A 701 -21.03 27.91 -3.24
C GLY A 701 -20.98 26.78 -4.24
N ALA A 702 -19.86 26.00 -4.27
CA ALA A 702 -19.72 24.84 -5.16
C ALA A 702 -20.76 23.73 -4.88
N VAL A 703 -21.18 23.57 -3.63
CA VAL A 703 -22.26 22.63 -3.25
C VAL A 703 -23.60 23.10 -3.84
N TYR A 704 -23.87 24.41 -3.78
CA TYR A 704 -25.07 25.01 -4.35
C TYR A 704 -25.09 24.85 -5.87
N ASP A 705 -23.97 25.10 -6.55
CA ASP A 705 -23.86 24.95 -8.01
C ASP A 705 -24.12 23.50 -8.45
N ILE A 706 -23.60 22.51 -7.69
CA ILE A 706 -23.87 21.08 -7.95
C ILE A 706 -25.36 20.77 -7.77
N ALA A 707 -25.95 21.27 -6.68
CA ALA A 707 -27.39 21.06 -6.42
C ALA A 707 -28.27 21.66 -7.52
N ASN A 708 -27.93 22.88 -8.00
CA ASN A 708 -28.65 23.52 -9.13
C ASN A 708 -28.51 22.71 -10.42
N LYS A 709 -27.30 22.29 -10.80
CA LYS A 709 -27.09 21.44 -11.97
C LYS A 709 -27.87 20.13 -11.89
N GLN A 710 -27.92 19.51 -10.71
CA GLN A 710 -28.73 18.30 -10.51
C GLN A 710 -30.24 18.60 -10.66
N ALA A 711 -30.68 19.74 -10.13
CA ALA A 711 -32.07 20.15 -10.26
C ALA A 711 -32.44 20.41 -11.73
N GLU A 712 -31.58 21.09 -12.50
CA GLU A 712 -31.74 21.33 -13.94
C GLU A 712 -31.86 19.99 -14.71
N VAL A 713 -30.96 19.04 -14.49
CA VAL A 713 -31.04 17.71 -15.14
C VAL A 713 -32.36 17.01 -14.81
N ILE A 714 -32.81 17.09 -13.55
CA ILE A 714 -34.11 16.52 -13.16
C ILE A 714 -35.27 17.21 -13.86
N GLU A 715 -35.21 18.53 -14.00
CA GLU A 715 -36.23 19.34 -14.73
C GLU A 715 -36.28 18.94 -16.21
N ASP A 716 -35.13 18.91 -16.87
CA ASP A 716 -35.01 18.54 -18.27
C ASP A 716 -35.55 17.11 -18.53
N CYS A 717 -35.12 16.15 -17.71
CA CYS A 717 -35.62 14.77 -17.79
C CYS A 717 -37.15 14.71 -17.56
N SER A 718 -37.66 15.49 -16.61
CA SER A 718 -39.10 15.54 -16.32
C SER A 718 -39.89 16.15 -17.47
N ALA A 719 -39.34 17.19 -18.09
CA ALA A 719 -39.94 17.85 -19.26
C ALA A 719 -39.95 16.89 -20.47
N GLU A 720 -38.85 16.24 -20.77
CA GLU A 720 -38.73 15.27 -21.88
C GLU A 720 -39.72 14.12 -21.72
N LEU A 721 -39.82 13.58 -20.50
CA LEU A 721 -40.70 12.46 -20.17
C LEU A 721 -42.15 12.90 -19.87
N LYS A 722 -42.47 14.22 -19.96
CA LYS A 722 -43.77 14.80 -19.70
C LYS A 722 -44.40 14.33 -18.38
N CYS A 723 -43.65 14.37 -17.30
CA CYS A 723 -44.07 13.96 -15.97
C CYS A 723 -43.60 14.93 -14.90
N ASN A 724 -44.19 14.90 -13.71
CA ASN A 724 -43.71 15.67 -12.57
C ASN A 724 -42.42 15.04 -12.00
N LYS A 725 -41.56 15.85 -11.35
CA LYS A 725 -40.30 15.42 -10.73
C LYS A 725 -40.47 14.20 -9.81
N ASP A 726 -41.52 14.18 -9.00
CA ASP A 726 -41.81 13.09 -8.09
C ASP A 726 -42.22 11.79 -8.79
N GLN A 727 -42.66 11.87 -10.01
CA GLN A 727 -43.09 10.75 -10.85
C GLN A 727 -41.98 10.24 -11.77
N LEU A 728 -40.89 10.98 -11.90
CA LEU A 728 -39.82 10.71 -12.85
C LEU A 728 -39.28 9.27 -12.74
N LYS A 729 -38.99 8.83 -11.52
CA LYS A 729 -38.52 7.44 -11.27
C LYS A 729 -39.51 6.41 -11.77
N ASN A 730 -40.78 6.57 -11.45
CA ASN A 730 -41.84 5.63 -11.85
C ASN A 730 -42.02 5.62 -13.37
N LYS A 731 -41.91 6.79 -14.01
CA LYS A 731 -41.99 6.91 -15.48
C LYS A 731 -40.84 6.21 -16.17
N ILE A 732 -39.61 6.35 -15.66
CA ILE A 732 -38.43 5.65 -16.20
C ILE A 732 -38.58 4.13 -16.06
N VAL A 733 -39.04 3.65 -14.90
CA VAL A 733 -39.30 2.22 -14.69
C VAL A 733 -40.35 1.71 -15.65
N SER A 734 -41.50 2.40 -15.78
CA SER A 734 -42.57 2.05 -16.72
C SER A 734 -42.08 2.01 -18.16
N LEU A 735 -41.31 2.98 -18.61
CA LEU A 735 -40.73 2.98 -19.96
C LEU A 735 -39.74 1.86 -20.20
N SER A 736 -38.95 1.50 -19.19
CA SER A 736 -38.02 0.39 -19.28
C SER A 736 -38.75 -0.94 -19.41
N GLU A 737 -39.86 -1.13 -18.68
CA GLU A 737 -40.72 -2.31 -18.77
C GLU A 737 -41.44 -2.36 -20.11
N GLU A 738 -41.99 -1.25 -20.58
CA GLU A 738 -42.64 -1.15 -21.88
C GLU A 738 -41.68 -1.50 -23.02
N LEU A 739 -40.45 -0.95 -22.97
CA LEU A 739 -39.41 -1.25 -23.95
C LEU A 739 -39.02 -2.74 -23.95
N LYS A 740 -38.94 -3.35 -22.76
CA LYS A 740 -38.71 -4.80 -22.63
C LYS A 740 -39.82 -5.62 -23.23
N ASN A 741 -41.08 -5.23 -22.97
CA ASN A 741 -42.25 -5.92 -23.50
C ASN A 741 -42.36 -5.78 -25.02
N LEU A 742 -42.16 -4.57 -25.56
CA LEU A 742 -42.14 -4.32 -27.00
C LEU A 742 -41.02 -5.11 -27.72
N ARG A 743 -39.87 -5.23 -27.12
CA ARG A 743 -38.79 -6.06 -27.67
C ARG A 743 -39.17 -7.55 -27.69
N HIS A 744 -39.88 -8.00 -26.66
CA HIS A 744 -40.36 -9.39 -26.60
C HIS A 744 -41.45 -9.64 -27.65
N GLU A 745 -42.45 -8.74 -27.74
CA GLU A 745 -43.49 -8.80 -28.76
C GLU A 745 -42.93 -8.80 -30.17
N LEU A 746 -41.95 -7.93 -30.44
CA LEU A 746 -41.26 -7.89 -31.73
C LEU A 746 -40.54 -9.22 -32.05
N ALA A 747 -39.88 -9.83 -31.05
CA ALA A 747 -39.24 -11.12 -31.23
C ALA A 747 -40.26 -12.25 -31.53
N GLU A 748 -41.38 -12.25 -30.79
CA GLU A 748 -42.45 -13.25 -31.04
C GLU A 748 -43.12 -13.01 -32.39
N PHE A 749 -43.34 -11.74 -32.79
CA PHE A 749 -43.91 -11.43 -34.11
C PHE A 749 -42.97 -11.89 -35.25
N LYS A 750 -41.68 -11.62 -35.13
CA LYS A 750 -40.67 -12.09 -36.08
C LYS A 750 -40.62 -13.60 -36.15
N LYS A 751 -40.71 -14.31 -35.03
CA LYS A 751 -40.72 -15.76 -34.95
C LYS A 751 -41.99 -16.36 -35.63
N ALA A 752 -43.16 -15.74 -35.39
CA ALA A 752 -44.40 -16.15 -36.04
C ALA A 752 -44.37 -15.94 -37.56
N GLN A 753 -43.76 -14.81 -37.99
CA GLN A 753 -43.58 -14.51 -39.42
C GLN A 753 -42.65 -15.54 -40.10
N LEU A 754 -41.57 -15.93 -39.44
CA LEU A 754 -40.65 -16.97 -39.92
C LEU A 754 -41.35 -18.33 -40.00
N GLY A 755 -42.17 -18.74 -39.02
CA GLY A 755 -42.93 -19.98 -39.04
C GLY A 755 -43.93 -20.04 -40.20
N ASN A 756 -44.66 -18.98 -40.46
CA ASN A 756 -45.53 -18.89 -41.62
C ASN A 756 -44.75 -18.93 -42.94
N ALA A 757 -43.58 -18.32 -43.01
CA ALA A 757 -42.71 -18.41 -44.18
C ALA A 757 -42.20 -19.83 -44.41
N ALA A 758 -41.86 -20.59 -43.35
CA ALA A 758 -41.43 -21.96 -43.44
C ALA A 758 -42.47 -22.88 -44.09
N THR A 759 -43.73 -22.80 -43.66
CA THR A 759 -44.85 -23.58 -44.23
C THR A 759 -45.12 -23.19 -45.69
N SER A 760 -45.08 -21.89 -46.04
CA SER A 760 -45.23 -21.41 -47.42
C SER A 760 -44.11 -21.93 -48.34
N LEU A 761 -42.87 -21.88 -47.88
CA LEU A 761 -41.71 -22.32 -48.65
C LEU A 761 -41.73 -23.83 -48.87
N LEU A 762 -42.20 -24.61 -47.92
CA LEU A 762 -42.37 -26.03 -48.08
C LEU A 762 -43.45 -26.37 -49.17
N ALA A 763 -44.49 -25.57 -49.28
CA ALA A 763 -45.48 -25.71 -50.33
C ALA A 763 -44.97 -25.34 -51.74
N GLU A 764 -43.93 -24.44 -51.79
CA GLU A 764 -43.28 -24.02 -53.03
C GLU A 764 -42.10 -24.94 -53.41
N ALA A 765 -41.76 -25.96 -52.59
CA ALA A 765 -40.64 -26.83 -52.81
C ALA A 765 -40.72 -27.59 -54.14
N LYS A 766 -39.65 -27.65 -54.90
CA LYS A 766 -39.56 -28.47 -56.13
C LYS A 766 -39.13 -29.89 -55.75
N ASP A 767 -39.81 -30.83 -56.29
CA ASP A 767 -39.41 -32.23 -56.19
C ASP A 767 -38.36 -32.60 -57.24
N VAL A 768 -37.17 -32.97 -56.77
CA VAL A 768 -36.03 -33.39 -57.58
C VAL A 768 -35.61 -34.76 -57.11
N ASN A 769 -35.95 -35.82 -57.86
CA ASN A 769 -35.69 -37.23 -57.52
C ASN A 769 -36.15 -37.66 -56.11
N GLY A 770 -37.34 -37.17 -55.67
CA GLY A 770 -37.83 -37.40 -54.32
C GLY A 770 -37.28 -36.52 -53.20
N ILE A 771 -36.46 -35.58 -53.54
CA ILE A 771 -35.89 -34.57 -52.62
C ILE A 771 -36.67 -33.29 -52.83
N LYS A 772 -37.20 -32.71 -51.75
CA LYS A 772 -37.79 -31.36 -51.74
C LYS A 772 -36.65 -30.27 -51.73
N VAL A 773 -36.46 -29.64 -52.88
CA VAL A 773 -35.42 -28.56 -53.00
C VAL A 773 -36.10 -27.19 -52.95
N ILE A 774 -35.70 -26.37 -52.00
CA ILE A 774 -36.21 -25.03 -51.82
C ILE A 774 -35.06 -24.03 -52.10
N THR A 775 -35.25 -23.23 -53.14
CA THR A 775 -34.32 -22.12 -53.47
C THR A 775 -35.09 -20.81 -53.32
N LYS A 776 -34.57 -19.90 -52.49
CA LYS A 776 -35.24 -18.61 -52.26
C LYS A 776 -34.27 -17.48 -51.99
N LYS A 777 -34.59 -16.32 -52.55
CA LYS A 777 -33.90 -15.05 -52.29
C LYS A 777 -34.74 -14.21 -51.33
N PHE A 778 -34.08 -13.62 -50.34
CA PHE A 778 -34.66 -12.73 -49.33
C PHE A 778 -33.95 -11.37 -49.34
N ASP A 779 -34.71 -10.28 -49.35
CA ASP A 779 -34.19 -8.94 -49.46
C ASP A 779 -34.00 -8.24 -48.09
N SER A 780 -34.47 -8.87 -46.98
CA SER A 780 -34.46 -8.24 -45.63
C SER A 780 -34.20 -9.22 -44.49
N MET A 781 -33.66 -10.40 -44.76
CA MET A 781 -33.30 -11.37 -43.72
C MET A 781 -31.79 -11.34 -43.42
N ASP A 782 -31.42 -11.43 -42.13
CA ASP A 782 -30.04 -11.65 -41.76
C ASP A 782 -29.65 -13.15 -41.76
N ALA A 783 -28.35 -13.43 -41.64
CA ALA A 783 -27.86 -14.81 -41.65
C ALA A 783 -28.36 -15.67 -40.46
N GLY A 784 -28.75 -15.06 -39.33
CA GLY A 784 -29.32 -15.70 -38.16
C GLY A 784 -30.80 -16.11 -38.43
N GLU A 785 -31.57 -15.22 -39.03
CA GLU A 785 -32.96 -15.43 -39.42
C GLU A 785 -33.04 -16.51 -40.47
N LEU A 786 -32.15 -16.58 -41.48
CA LEU A 786 -32.07 -17.65 -42.45
C LEU A 786 -31.79 -19.02 -41.81
N ARG A 787 -30.92 -19.07 -40.79
CA ARG A 787 -30.68 -20.33 -40.06
C ARG A 787 -31.91 -20.79 -39.30
N THR A 788 -32.59 -19.89 -38.61
CA THR A 788 -33.80 -20.18 -37.87
C THR A 788 -34.89 -20.71 -38.80
N LEU A 789 -35.10 -20.07 -39.97
CA LEU A 789 -36.05 -20.49 -40.99
C LEU A 789 -35.68 -21.88 -41.54
N ALA A 790 -34.42 -22.16 -41.84
CA ALA A 790 -33.98 -23.45 -42.30
C ALA A 790 -34.18 -24.57 -41.25
N ASP A 791 -33.91 -24.25 -39.96
CA ASP A 791 -34.13 -25.19 -38.86
C ASP A 791 -35.64 -25.46 -38.62
N ASP A 792 -36.49 -24.47 -38.80
CA ASP A 792 -37.95 -24.68 -38.69
C ASP A 792 -38.51 -25.52 -39.86
N ILE A 793 -38.03 -25.30 -41.07
CA ILE A 793 -38.38 -26.13 -42.23
C ILE A 793 -37.94 -27.60 -42.01
N LYS A 794 -36.77 -27.84 -41.45
CA LYS A 794 -36.28 -29.19 -41.12
C LYS A 794 -37.14 -29.92 -40.08
N LYS A 795 -37.75 -29.20 -39.15
CA LYS A 795 -38.69 -29.77 -38.17
C LYS A 795 -40.00 -30.21 -38.79
N GLU A 796 -40.45 -29.52 -39.86
CA GLU A 796 -41.71 -29.79 -40.52
C GLU A 796 -41.63 -30.85 -41.66
N SER A 797 -40.44 -31.06 -42.23
CA SER A 797 -40.30 -32.00 -43.37
C SER A 797 -38.93 -32.66 -43.39
N ASN A 798 -38.91 -33.93 -43.64
CA ASN A 798 -37.76 -34.74 -44.02
C ASN A 798 -37.49 -34.64 -45.52
N ASN A 799 -36.30 -35.09 -45.91
CA ASN A 799 -35.87 -35.15 -47.31
C ASN A 799 -35.91 -33.76 -47.98
N VAL A 800 -35.44 -32.71 -47.27
CA VAL A 800 -35.49 -31.33 -47.73
C VAL A 800 -34.09 -30.70 -47.79
N ALA A 801 -33.83 -30.05 -48.92
CA ALA A 801 -32.62 -29.28 -49.17
C ALA A 801 -33.00 -27.80 -49.37
N MET A 802 -32.43 -26.91 -48.62
CA MET A 802 -32.69 -25.48 -48.67
C MET A 802 -31.43 -24.70 -49.10
N ILE A 803 -31.62 -23.86 -50.12
CA ILE A 803 -30.56 -22.97 -50.62
C ILE A 803 -31.10 -21.54 -50.60
N PHE A 804 -30.73 -20.79 -49.57
CA PHE A 804 -31.23 -19.46 -49.32
C PHE A 804 -30.17 -18.41 -49.61
N ALA A 805 -30.59 -17.26 -50.12
CA ALA A 805 -29.74 -16.10 -50.29
C ALA A 805 -30.36 -14.89 -49.57
N ALA A 806 -29.69 -14.32 -48.62
CA ALA A 806 -30.01 -13.00 -48.02
C ALA A 806 -29.25 -11.91 -48.77
N VAL A 807 -29.97 -11.05 -49.44
CA VAL A 807 -29.37 -9.96 -50.23
C VAL A 807 -29.32 -8.69 -49.40
N ASP A 808 -28.14 -8.08 -49.37
CA ASP A 808 -27.88 -6.80 -48.75
C ASP A 808 -27.03 -5.90 -49.68
N GLY A 809 -27.68 -4.99 -50.35
CA GLY A 809 -27.07 -4.14 -51.36
C GLY A 809 -26.55 -4.94 -52.55
N GLU A 810 -25.25 -4.87 -52.80
CA GLU A 810 -24.58 -5.57 -53.92
C GLU A 810 -24.00 -6.97 -53.55
N LYS A 811 -24.25 -7.43 -52.34
CA LYS A 811 -23.72 -8.70 -51.82
C LYS A 811 -24.86 -9.58 -51.31
N ALA A 812 -24.65 -10.88 -51.29
CA ALA A 812 -25.58 -11.79 -50.66
C ALA A 812 -24.85 -12.82 -49.76
N ALA A 813 -25.51 -13.15 -48.64
CA ALA A 813 -25.12 -14.27 -47.79
C ALA A 813 -25.90 -15.51 -48.23
N LEU A 814 -25.19 -16.55 -48.60
CA LEU A 814 -25.77 -17.85 -48.99
C LEU A 814 -25.81 -18.78 -47.79
N LEU A 815 -26.90 -19.49 -47.61
CA LEU A 815 -27.08 -20.58 -46.65
C LEU A 815 -27.54 -21.81 -47.39
N VAL A 816 -26.82 -22.91 -47.23
CA VAL A 816 -27.30 -24.25 -47.63
C VAL A 816 -27.54 -25.06 -46.38
N SER A 817 -28.73 -25.62 -46.23
CA SER A 817 -29.09 -26.49 -45.11
C SER A 817 -29.78 -27.73 -45.62
N LEU A 818 -29.39 -28.88 -45.11
CA LEU A 818 -29.90 -30.21 -45.49
C LEU A 818 -30.56 -30.88 -44.28
N SER A 819 -31.62 -31.61 -44.49
CA SER A 819 -32.18 -32.52 -43.48
C SER A 819 -31.23 -33.69 -43.20
N ASP A 820 -31.34 -34.30 -42.02
CA ASP A 820 -30.37 -35.31 -41.55
C ASP A 820 -30.36 -36.57 -42.44
N ASP A 821 -31.50 -36.99 -42.98
CA ASP A 821 -31.64 -38.07 -43.94
C ASP A 821 -30.91 -37.85 -45.27
N LEU A 822 -30.81 -36.61 -45.75
CA LEU A 822 -29.98 -36.27 -46.90
C LEU A 822 -28.48 -36.30 -46.59
N VAL A 823 -28.12 -35.96 -45.38
CA VAL A 823 -26.73 -36.07 -44.92
C VAL A 823 -26.32 -37.53 -44.81
N GLU A 824 -27.20 -38.38 -44.30
CA GLU A 824 -27.01 -39.84 -44.25
C GLU A 824 -26.94 -40.46 -45.65
N ALA A 825 -27.70 -39.91 -46.63
CA ALA A 825 -27.65 -40.30 -48.04
C ALA A 825 -26.36 -39.85 -48.76
N GLY A 826 -25.46 -39.12 -48.07
CA GLY A 826 -24.14 -38.72 -48.56
C GLY A 826 -24.06 -37.31 -49.16
N PHE A 827 -25.12 -36.50 -49.07
CA PHE A 827 -25.08 -35.09 -49.44
C PHE A 827 -24.35 -34.25 -48.40
N HIS A 828 -23.72 -33.22 -48.86
CA HIS A 828 -22.89 -32.39 -47.95
C HIS A 828 -23.08 -30.89 -48.23
N ALA A 829 -23.74 -30.15 -47.32
CA ALA A 829 -24.05 -28.75 -47.49
C ALA A 829 -22.79 -27.86 -47.77
N GLY A 830 -21.65 -28.19 -47.15
CA GLY A 830 -20.40 -27.47 -47.39
C GLY A 830 -19.84 -27.63 -48.80
N LYS A 831 -20.10 -28.76 -49.49
CA LYS A 831 -19.70 -28.93 -50.90
C LYS A 831 -20.66 -28.15 -51.78
N ILE A 832 -21.98 -28.29 -51.56
CA ILE A 832 -23.02 -27.60 -52.33
C ILE A 832 -22.88 -26.09 -52.25
N VAL A 833 -22.71 -25.51 -51.03
CA VAL A 833 -22.58 -24.09 -50.87
C VAL A 833 -21.34 -23.52 -51.57
N LYS A 834 -20.26 -24.30 -51.62
CA LYS A 834 -19.01 -23.93 -52.33
C LYS A 834 -19.20 -23.81 -53.82
N GLU A 835 -19.93 -24.74 -54.42
CA GLU A 835 -20.23 -24.73 -55.87
C GLU A 835 -21.19 -23.56 -56.21
N VAL A 836 -22.26 -23.38 -55.39
CA VAL A 836 -23.24 -22.31 -55.56
C VAL A 836 -22.58 -20.94 -55.40
N ALA A 837 -21.72 -20.79 -54.38
CA ALA A 837 -21.00 -19.55 -54.18
C ALA A 837 -19.99 -19.23 -55.26
N ALA A 838 -19.30 -20.25 -55.82
CA ALA A 838 -18.36 -20.07 -56.90
C ALA A 838 -19.02 -19.53 -58.17
N ALA A 839 -20.29 -19.96 -58.49
CA ALA A 839 -21.05 -19.40 -59.61
C ALA A 839 -21.37 -17.91 -59.42
N CYS A 840 -21.44 -17.38 -58.20
CA CYS A 840 -21.66 -15.98 -57.87
C CYS A 840 -20.37 -15.26 -57.51
N GLY A 841 -19.19 -15.78 -57.89
CA GLY A 841 -17.88 -15.14 -57.59
C GLY A 841 -17.55 -15.05 -56.10
N GLY A 842 -18.16 -15.89 -55.29
CA GLY A 842 -17.99 -15.92 -53.83
C GLY A 842 -17.29 -17.16 -53.31
N GLY A 843 -17.31 -17.39 -52.03
CA GLY A 843 -16.72 -18.55 -51.40
C GLY A 843 -17.18 -18.70 -49.93
N GLY A 844 -17.09 -19.95 -49.48
CA GLY A 844 -17.50 -20.29 -48.12
C GLY A 844 -17.37 -21.79 -47.84
N GLY A 845 -18.02 -22.29 -46.82
CA GLY A 845 -17.98 -23.68 -46.41
C GLY A 845 -18.76 -23.93 -45.13
N GLY A 846 -18.73 -25.15 -44.63
CA GLY A 846 -19.36 -25.48 -43.37
C GLY A 846 -19.47 -26.99 -43.15
N LYS A 847 -20.36 -27.39 -42.27
CA LYS A 847 -20.61 -28.77 -41.91
C LYS A 847 -21.45 -29.47 -42.99
N ALA A 848 -21.63 -30.79 -42.86
CA ALA A 848 -22.43 -31.58 -43.77
C ALA A 848 -23.93 -31.19 -43.80
N ASN A 849 -24.51 -30.81 -42.65
CA ASN A 849 -25.91 -30.46 -42.49
C ASN A 849 -26.21 -28.96 -42.71
N MET A 850 -25.22 -28.05 -42.59
CA MET A 850 -25.41 -26.61 -42.77
C MET A 850 -24.08 -25.93 -43.12
N ALA A 851 -24.13 -25.06 -44.11
CA ALA A 851 -22.96 -24.32 -44.56
C ALA A 851 -23.35 -22.95 -45.09
N GLN A 852 -22.41 -21.99 -44.99
CA GLN A 852 -22.61 -20.61 -45.40
C GLN A 852 -21.51 -20.15 -46.32
N ALA A 853 -21.84 -19.21 -47.21
CA ALA A 853 -20.90 -18.57 -48.11
C ALA A 853 -21.34 -17.14 -48.40
N GLY A 854 -20.42 -16.34 -48.93
CA GLY A 854 -20.78 -15.02 -49.47
C GLY A 854 -20.86 -15.11 -50.99
N ALA A 855 -21.80 -14.39 -51.60
CA ALA A 855 -21.89 -14.16 -53.04
C ALA A 855 -21.57 -12.69 -53.34
N LYS A 856 -20.70 -12.47 -54.36
CA LYS A 856 -20.27 -11.12 -54.73
C LYS A 856 -21.06 -10.55 -55.89
N ASP A 857 -21.61 -11.42 -56.73
CA ASP A 857 -22.41 -11.06 -57.88
C ASP A 857 -23.84 -11.58 -57.72
N ILE A 858 -24.73 -10.70 -57.28
CA ILE A 858 -26.17 -11.06 -57.04
C ILE A 858 -26.95 -11.30 -58.31
N SER A 859 -26.49 -10.82 -59.49
CA SER A 859 -27.19 -11.04 -60.77
C SER A 859 -27.16 -12.49 -61.21
N LYS A 860 -26.22 -13.29 -60.65
CA LYS A 860 -26.03 -14.71 -60.95
C LYS A 860 -26.70 -15.66 -59.94
N LEU A 861 -27.45 -15.12 -58.97
CA LEU A 861 -28.12 -15.97 -57.96
C LEU A 861 -29.10 -16.94 -58.55
N ASP A 862 -29.90 -16.52 -59.55
CA ASP A 862 -30.88 -17.41 -60.20
C ASP A 862 -30.19 -18.56 -60.97
N GLU A 863 -29.05 -18.30 -61.63
CA GLU A 863 -28.22 -19.35 -62.28
C GLU A 863 -27.63 -20.29 -61.21
N ALA A 864 -27.16 -19.75 -60.11
CA ALA A 864 -26.60 -20.52 -59.01
C ALA A 864 -27.68 -21.39 -58.30
N PHE A 865 -28.91 -20.95 -58.22
CA PHE A 865 -30.02 -21.75 -57.70
C PHE A 865 -30.35 -22.92 -58.67
N VAL A 866 -30.38 -22.69 -59.98
CA VAL A 866 -30.54 -23.77 -61.00
C VAL A 866 -29.39 -24.78 -60.91
N LEU A 867 -28.15 -24.29 -60.72
CA LEU A 867 -27.01 -25.18 -60.49
C LEU A 867 -27.21 -26.03 -59.22
N ALA A 868 -27.65 -25.41 -58.13
CA ALA A 868 -27.91 -26.11 -56.89
C ALA A 868 -28.98 -27.22 -57.05
N GLU A 869 -30.09 -26.92 -57.73
CA GLU A 869 -31.16 -27.89 -58.03
C GLU A 869 -30.60 -29.08 -58.82
N ASN A 870 -29.68 -28.87 -59.76
CA ASN A 870 -29.06 -29.92 -60.56
C ASN A 870 -28.12 -30.85 -59.79
N LEU A 871 -27.59 -30.40 -58.65
CA LEU A 871 -26.76 -31.23 -57.77
C LEU A 871 -27.57 -32.32 -57.00
N PHE A 872 -28.91 -32.28 -57.06
CA PHE A 872 -29.82 -33.29 -56.50
C PHE A 872 -30.47 -34.22 -57.55
N LYS A 873 -30.07 -34.00 -58.84
CA LYS A 873 -30.48 -34.93 -59.96
C LYS A 873 -29.56 -36.12 -60.01
#